data_b87b281461e8e17414a7730a84209f06
#
_entry.id   b87b281461e8e17414a7730a84209f06
#
_cell.length_a   1.000
_cell.length_b   1.000
_cell.length_c   1.000
_cell.angle_alpha   90.00
_cell.angle_beta   90.00
_cell.angle_gamma   90.00
#
_symmetry.space_group_name_H-M   'P 1'
#
loop_
_entity.id
_entity.type
_entity.pdbx_description
1 polymer ?
#
loop_
_entity_poly.entity_id
_entity_poly.type
_entity_poly.pdbx_seq_one_letter_code
_entity_poly.pdbx_strand_id
1 'polypeptide(L)'
;MYYYQIYVENSKNIYTYKSRDKYEIGEWCLVNFVNRNKMGLVVSEISEEELTIDIEKIKFISGTAPVLSIPLSIMELVKWVKDYYLSDYNNVIKTAYPGVLKLNYSKKAIYIKDLEITEKSEKVQLSEKNEENSKSDSIEKFNEYMMKKKEVTFQTLQKNFSEELINKAIKRKSIVIEKKIITKSKTKQKSDLKSEILKDDVVLNDEQQNAVNRIKTGEKQFYLLKGITGSGKTEIYINLIKEAVKEGYGSIFLVPEISLTTQMIERLERQFSDTVAILHSKLSDSEKRQEWEFIRNGEKKIVIGARSAIFAPVENLKYIIIDEEHENTYKQDTNPRYHVKNVAIKRALIEKNVKVILGSATPSFESYYQAKKGDLELIELKERFNDAKIPEYEVIDLNDTENNFSENFSSELLKEISKTLEKKEQVLLILNRKAFSNLVKCKECGHIPVCPNCSISLSYYKYENKLKCNYCGYEERFEKKCGNCGSDKFIQIGSGTEKIEEELKEIFYDGKIVRIDSESVKTKKDYENIYNDFKNQKYNIMLGTQIIAKGFHFPNVTLVGIVNSDIILNFPDFRAGEKTFQLLVQSAGRAGRAEKEGKVIIQTFNEENEVIRKTVENDYEGYFKKEMEIRKLLNYPPYGRLIIIILSSNEETGLEEKVKIFYNKMMSLINTKVKFVKNEFVSEPFKAPIYRINKRYRYQIFIKFNRNNITKIKNIIKTVMSSYNEKNIRVSVDVDPISVL
;
A
#
# COMPACT_ATOMS: atom_id res chain seq x y z
N MET A 1 -27.30 30.12 -14.69
CA MET A 1 -27.21 28.65 -14.79
C MET A 1 -25.79 28.28 -14.50
N TYR A 2 -25.54 27.23 -13.69
CA TYR A 2 -24.19 26.74 -13.38
C TYR A 2 -23.95 25.43 -14.09
N TYR A 3 -22.72 25.19 -14.57
CA TYR A 3 -22.33 23.97 -15.27
C TYR A 3 -21.18 23.33 -14.55
N TYR A 4 -21.26 22.00 -14.32
CA TYR A 4 -20.31 21.25 -13.52
C TYR A 4 -19.81 20.00 -14.26
N GLN A 5 -18.52 19.71 -14.10
CA GLN A 5 -17.98 18.39 -14.39
C GLN A 5 -18.17 17.50 -13.17
N ILE A 6 -18.91 16.41 -13.33
CA ILE A 6 -19.28 15.50 -12.23
C ILE A 6 -18.71 14.11 -12.49
N TYR A 7 -17.97 13.60 -11.50
CA TYR A 7 -17.68 12.18 -11.42
C TYR A 7 -18.94 11.43 -10.98
N VAL A 8 -19.39 10.47 -11.77
CA VAL A 8 -20.53 9.62 -11.43
C VAL A 8 -20.05 8.28 -10.86
N GLU A 9 -20.64 7.84 -9.76
CA GLU A 9 -20.28 6.62 -9.07
C GLU A 9 -20.14 5.42 -10.02
N ASN A 10 -19.00 4.70 -9.90
CA ASN A 10 -18.62 3.56 -10.73
C ASN A 10 -18.41 3.88 -12.23
N SER A 11 -18.24 5.14 -12.60
CA SER A 11 -17.82 5.54 -13.93
C SER A 11 -16.33 5.87 -13.99
N LYS A 12 -15.67 5.58 -15.10
CA LYS A 12 -14.28 6.00 -15.34
C LYS A 12 -14.19 7.47 -15.76
N ASN A 13 -15.24 7.98 -16.41
CA ASN A 13 -15.30 9.31 -16.98
C ASN A 13 -16.06 10.27 -16.07
N ILE A 14 -15.85 11.56 -16.30
CA ILE A 14 -16.63 12.65 -15.77
C ILE A 14 -17.64 13.10 -16.83
N TYR A 15 -18.76 13.68 -16.39
CA TYR A 15 -19.86 14.08 -17.23
C TYR A 15 -20.31 15.48 -16.87
N THR A 16 -20.80 16.23 -17.87
CA THR A 16 -21.31 17.58 -17.66
C THR A 16 -22.77 17.53 -17.21
N TYR A 17 -23.07 18.27 -16.16
CA TYR A 17 -24.42 18.49 -15.63
C TYR A 17 -24.64 19.99 -15.40
N LYS A 18 -25.91 20.43 -15.36
CA LYS A 18 -26.29 21.80 -15.05
C LYS A 18 -27.14 21.89 -13.78
N SER A 19 -27.09 23.07 -13.14
CA SER A 19 -27.90 23.34 -11.94
C SER A 19 -28.34 24.80 -11.89
N ARG A 20 -29.48 25.05 -11.23
CA ARG A 20 -29.89 26.41 -10.84
C ARG A 20 -29.22 26.83 -9.54
N ASP A 21 -28.94 25.86 -8.66
CA ASP A 21 -28.27 26.07 -7.39
C ASP A 21 -26.76 25.97 -7.59
N LYS A 22 -26.01 26.71 -6.79
CA LYS A 22 -24.56 26.67 -6.78
C LYS A 22 -24.08 25.49 -5.93
N TYR A 23 -23.15 24.69 -6.47
CA TYR A 23 -22.47 23.61 -5.78
C TYR A 23 -20.98 23.95 -5.64
N GLU A 24 -20.40 23.52 -4.54
CA GLU A 24 -18.95 23.65 -4.32
C GLU A 24 -18.18 22.43 -4.86
N ILE A 25 -16.91 22.63 -5.25
CA ILE A 25 -16.04 21.52 -5.64
C ILE A 25 -15.85 20.61 -4.43
N GLY A 26 -16.07 19.30 -4.63
CA GLY A 26 -16.01 18.30 -3.55
C GLY A 26 -17.36 17.99 -2.91
N GLU A 27 -18.43 18.68 -3.28
CA GLU A 27 -19.78 18.32 -2.85
C GLU A 27 -20.32 17.11 -3.58
N TRP A 28 -21.08 16.29 -2.84
CA TRP A 28 -21.78 15.15 -3.40
C TRP A 28 -23.21 15.54 -3.77
N CYS A 29 -23.61 15.15 -4.96
CA CYS A 29 -24.93 15.41 -5.49
C CYS A 29 -25.60 14.13 -6.02
N LEU A 30 -26.89 14.19 -6.27
CA LEU A 30 -27.64 13.14 -6.93
C LEU A 30 -27.81 13.51 -8.41
N VAL A 31 -27.51 12.57 -9.29
CA VAL A 31 -27.60 12.75 -10.74
C VAL A 31 -28.32 11.59 -11.42
N ASN A 32 -29.12 11.87 -12.46
CA ASN A 32 -29.69 10.83 -13.28
C ASN A 32 -28.67 10.35 -14.31
N PHE A 33 -28.19 9.14 -14.15
CA PHE A 33 -27.23 8.50 -15.05
C PHE A 33 -27.80 7.18 -15.56
N VAL A 34 -27.95 7.08 -16.90
CA VAL A 34 -28.54 5.89 -17.58
C VAL A 34 -29.85 5.46 -16.88
N ASN A 35 -30.78 6.42 -16.74
CA ASN A 35 -32.11 6.27 -16.15
C ASN A 35 -32.13 5.76 -14.68
N ARG A 36 -31.03 5.95 -13.96
CA ARG A 36 -30.90 5.62 -12.53
C ARG A 36 -30.33 6.79 -11.76
N ASN A 37 -30.86 7.05 -10.58
CA ASN A 37 -30.23 8.01 -9.67
C ASN A 37 -28.95 7.43 -9.10
N LYS A 38 -27.84 8.15 -9.31
CA LYS A 38 -26.51 7.81 -8.81
C LYS A 38 -25.92 8.97 -8.01
N MET A 39 -24.94 8.64 -7.21
CA MET A 39 -24.09 9.64 -6.55
C MET A 39 -23.16 10.26 -7.58
N GLY A 40 -23.10 11.57 -7.55
CA GLY A 40 -22.14 12.38 -8.31
C GLY A 40 -21.27 13.20 -7.37
N LEU A 41 -20.01 13.39 -7.72
CA LEU A 41 -19.07 14.27 -7.01
C LEU A 41 -18.72 15.44 -7.94
N VAL A 42 -18.89 16.65 -7.46
CA VAL A 42 -18.53 17.86 -8.20
C VAL A 42 -17.01 17.98 -8.27
N VAL A 43 -16.45 17.90 -9.48
CA VAL A 43 -15.00 17.91 -9.73
C VAL A 43 -14.49 19.30 -10.14
N SER A 44 -15.26 20.00 -10.96
CA SER A 44 -14.97 21.38 -11.38
C SER A 44 -16.24 22.07 -11.84
N GLU A 45 -16.28 23.38 -11.71
CA GLU A 45 -17.19 24.27 -12.40
C GLU A 45 -16.60 24.61 -13.76
N ILE A 46 -17.43 24.78 -14.78
CA ILE A 46 -17.02 25.16 -16.13
C ILE A 46 -17.89 26.32 -16.63
N SER A 47 -17.33 27.20 -17.41
CA SER A 47 -18.09 28.30 -18.06
C SER A 47 -18.93 27.77 -19.23
N GLU A 48 -19.94 28.53 -19.61
CA GLU A 48 -20.79 28.19 -20.75
C GLU A 48 -19.99 28.12 -22.06
N GLU A 49 -18.94 28.94 -22.17
CA GLU A 49 -18.04 28.99 -23.34
C GLU A 49 -17.16 27.74 -23.48
N GLU A 50 -16.91 27.04 -22.39
CA GLU A 50 -16.12 25.81 -22.38
C GLU A 50 -16.94 24.54 -22.66
N LEU A 51 -18.26 24.70 -22.88
CA LEU A 51 -19.15 23.58 -23.17
C LEU A 51 -18.86 23.00 -24.55
N THR A 52 -18.57 21.72 -24.59
CA THR A 52 -18.38 20.95 -25.84
C THR A 52 -19.65 20.23 -26.30
N ILE A 53 -20.74 20.34 -25.50
CA ILE A 53 -22.01 19.62 -25.69
C ILE A 53 -23.12 20.65 -25.72
N ASP A 54 -24.12 20.40 -26.56
CA ASP A 54 -25.33 21.21 -26.66
C ASP A 54 -26.05 21.34 -25.29
N ILE A 55 -26.34 22.57 -24.89
CA ILE A 55 -26.91 22.90 -23.54
C ILE A 55 -28.23 22.17 -23.30
N GLU A 56 -29.03 21.92 -24.34
CA GLU A 56 -30.31 21.23 -24.22
C GLU A 56 -30.15 19.77 -23.83
N LYS A 57 -29.02 19.12 -24.20
CA LYS A 57 -28.71 17.76 -23.89
C LYS A 57 -28.10 17.56 -22.48
N ILE A 58 -27.70 18.66 -21.83
CA ILE A 58 -27.12 18.62 -20.50
C ILE A 58 -28.22 18.41 -19.46
N LYS A 59 -28.12 17.31 -18.70
CA LYS A 59 -29.09 16.97 -17.63
C LYS A 59 -28.87 17.81 -16.39
N PHE A 60 -29.94 18.03 -15.65
CA PHE A 60 -29.90 18.70 -14.35
C PHE A 60 -29.34 17.78 -13.26
N ILE A 61 -28.66 18.38 -12.28
CA ILE A 61 -28.42 17.78 -10.97
C ILE A 61 -29.79 17.59 -10.30
N SER A 62 -30.05 16.42 -9.73
CA SER A 62 -31.34 16.07 -9.16
C SER A 62 -31.50 16.51 -7.70
N GLY A 63 -30.41 16.87 -7.03
CA GLY A 63 -30.37 17.34 -5.64
C GLY A 63 -29.04 17.11 -4.96
N THR A 64 -28.90 17.62 -3.74
CA THR A 64 -27.72 17.43 -2.90
C THR A 64 -27.75 16.05 -2.25
N ALA A 65 -26.60 15.39 -2.14
CA ALA A 65 -26.48 14.13 -1.42
C ALA A 65 -26.18 14.41 0.07
N PRO A 66 -26.79 13.70 1.02
CA PRO A 66 -26.57 13.91 2.45
C PRO A 66 -25.26 13.23 2.92
N VAL A 67 -24.14 13.69 2.39
CA VAL A 67 -22.79 13.17 2.66
C VAL A 67 -21.85 14.35 2.79
N LEU A 68 -20.88 14.27 3.70
CA LEU A 68 -19.90 15.33 3.88
C LEU A 68 -19.06 15.57 2.62
N SER A 69 -18.85 16.83 2.29
CA SER A 69 -18.02 17.23 1.16
C SER A 69 -16.56 16.88 1.36
N ILE A 70 -15.87 16.65 0.24
CA ILE A 70 -14.42 16.47 0.22
C ILE A 70 -13.74 17.86 0.24
N PRO A 71 -12.80 18.13 1.14
CA PRO A 71 -12.08 19.39 1.15
C PRO A 71 -11.41 19.69 -0.20
N LEU A 72 -11.37 20.96 -0.57
CA LEU A 72 -10.76 21.40 -1.84
C LEU A 72 -9.31 20.93 -1.99
N SER A 73 -8.50 21.01 -0.93
CA SER A 73 -7.10 20.53 -0.92
C SER A 73 -7.00 19.05 -1.27
N ILE A 74 -7.93 18.23 -0.76
CA ILE A 74 -8.00 16.80 -1.08
C ILE A 74 -8.49 16.57 -2.51
N MET A 75 -9.43 17.39 -3.01
CA MET A 75 -9.85 17.31 -4.42
C MET A 75 -8.73 17.65 -5.39
N GLU A 76 -7.91 18.67 -5.09
CA GLU A 76 -6.70 18.99 -5.83
C GLU A 76 -5.69 17.83 -5.80
N LEU A 77 -5.53 17.21 -4.64
CA LEU A 77 -4.66 16.03 -4.48
C LEU A 77 -5.18 14.83 -5.29
N VAL A 78 -6.48 14.57 -5.30
CA VAL A 78 -7.14 13.53 -6.11
C VAL A 78 -6.88 13.78 -7.61
N LYS A 79 -7.04 15.01 -8.07
CA LYS A 79 -6.76 15.40 -9.46
C LYS A 79 -5.29 15.17 -9.81
N TRP A 80 -4.38 15.57 -8.91
CA TRP A 80 -2.95 15.37 -9.14
C TRP A 80 -2.57 13.87 -9.16
N VAL A 81 -3.08 13.05 -8.23
CA VAL A 81 -2.83 11.61 -8.21
C VAL A 81 -3.31 10.95 -9.50
N LYS A 82 -4.52 11.32 -9.97
CA LYS A 82 -5.07 10.83 -11.24
C LYS A 82 -4.14 11.14 -12.42
N ASP A 83 -3.69 12.38 -12.53
CA ASP A 83 -2.86 12.83 -13.66
C ASP A 83 -1.40 12.36 -13.54
N TYR A 84 -0.84 12.31 -12.31
CA TYR A 84 0.53 11.88 -12.11
C TYR A 84 0.71 10.39 -12.34
N TYR A 85 -0.20 9.56 -11.84
CA TYR A 85 -0.13 8.10 -11.94
C TYR A 85 -0.95 7.52 -13.10
N LEU A 86 -1.44 8.36 -14.01
CA LEU A 86 -2.21 7.97 -15.20
C LEU A 86 -3.40 7.05 -14.84
N SER A 87 -4.14 7.45 -13.82
CA SER A 87 -5.31 6.74 -13.32
C SER A 87 -6.62 7.43 -13.75
N ASP A 88 -7.76 6.87 -13.36
CA ASP A 88 -9.08 7.46 -13.52
C ASP A 88 -9.65 7.93 -12.16
N TYR A 89 -10.66 8.80 -12.22
CA TYR A 89 -11.31 9.32 -11.02
C TYR A 89 -11.92 8.24 -10.15
N ASN A 90 -12.52 7.19 -10.75
CA ASN A 90 -13.14 6.11 -9.98
C ASN A 90 -12.15 5.40 -9.06
N ASN A 91 -10.96 5.09 -9.57
CA ASN A 91 -9.93 4.41 -8.78
C ASN A 91 -9.35 5.32 -7.71
N VAL A 92 -9.08 6.59 -8.04
CA VAL A 92 -8.49 7.53 -7.09
C VAL A 92 -9.49 7.90 -5.98
N ILE A 93 -10.73 8.19 -6.32
CA ILE A 93 -11.77 8.53 -5.35
C ILE A 93 -12.05 7.34 -4.42
N LYS A 94 -12.14 6.12 -4.93
CA LYS A 94 -12.29 4.92 -4.10
C LYS A 94 -11.13 4.70 -3.13
N THR A 95 -9.94 5.13 -3.52
CA THR A 95 -8.75 5.03 -2.66
C THR A 95 -8.74 6.13 -1.60
N ALA A 96 -9.05 7.35 -1.98
CA ALA A 96 -9.09 8.52 -1.08
C ALA A 96 -10.30 8.49 -0.14
N TYR A 97 -11.39 7.88 -0.58
CA TYR A 97 -12.69 7.83 0.09
C TYR A 97 -13.23 6.41 0.21
N PRO A 98 -12.54 5.49 0.89
CA PRO A 98 -13.02 4.13 1.09
C PRO A 98 -14.28 4.15 1.98
N GLY A 99 -15.36 3.57 1.52
CA GLY A 99 -16.59 3.40 2.31
C GLY A 99 -17.67 4.46 2.11
N VAL A 100 -17.35 5.66 1.61
CA VAL A 100 -18.38 6.70 1.33
C VAL A 100 -19.28 6.31 0.16
N LEU A 101 -18.76 5.53 -0.80
CA LEU A 101 -19.50 5.11 -2.00
C LEU A 101 -20.48 3.95 -1.78
N LYS A 102 -20.50 3.33 -0.59
CA LYS A 102 -21.46 2.29 -0.25
C LYS A 102 -22.45 2.82 0.79
N LEU A 103 -23.36 3.66 0.34
CA LEU A 103 -24.46 4.11 1.18
C LEU A 103 -25.47 2.98 1.32
N ASN A 104 -25.63 2.45 2.52
CA ASN A 104 -26.76 1.59 2.85
C ASN A 104 -27.99 2.47 3.03
N TYR A 105 -28.92 2.39 2.10
CA TYR A 105 -30.19 3.08 2.21
C TYR A 105 -31.19 2.21 2.94
N SER A 106 -31.83 2.73 3.99
CA SER A 106 -33.14 2.24 4.37
C SER A 106 -34.17 2.89 3.46
N LYS A 107 -34.96 2.09 2.80
CA LYS A 107 -36.17 2.59 2.13
C LYS A 107 -37.27 2.59 3.18
N LYS A 108 -37.84 3.76 3.44
CA LYS A 108 -39.04 3.91 4.25
C LYS A 108 -40.22 4.24 3.36
N ALA A 109 -41.32 3.59 3.60
CA ALA A 109 -42.58 3.92 2.96
C ALA A 109 -43.31 4.89 3.89
N ILE A 110 -43.63 6.08 3.38
CA ILE A 110 -44.36 7.12 4.07
C ILE A 110 -45.80 7.12 3.54
N TYR A 111 -46.76 7.04 4.43
CA TYR A 111 -48.16 7.14 4.10
C TYR A 111 -48.55 8.56 3.69
N ILE A 112 -49.25 8.70 2.58
CA ILE A 112 -49.76 9.97 2.05
C ILE A 112 -51.26 10.01 2.10
N LYS A 113 -51.93 8.97 1.61
CA LYS A 113 -53.38 8.84 1.54
C LYS A 113 -53.79 7.38 1.32
N ASP A 114 -55.08 7.09 1.58
CA ASP A 114 -55.59 5.75 1.33
C ASP A 114 -55.49 5.30 -0.13
N LEU A 115 -55.27 4.02 -0.28
CA LEU A 115 -55.27 3.37 -1.59
C LEU A 115 -56.72 3.10 -1.98
N GLU A 116 -57.22 3.85 -2.97
CA GLU A 116 -58.57 3.67 -3.52
C GLU A 116 -58.52 2.79 -4.77
N ILE A 117 -59.51 1.91 -4.91
CA ILE A 117 -59.78 1.17 -6.16
C ILE A 117 -61.01 1.74 -6.82
N THR A 118 -60.90 2.42 -7.93
CA THR A 118 -62.01 2.69 -8.82
C THR A 118 -62.37 1.41 -9.55
N GLU A 119 -63.58 0.92 -9.29
CA GLU A 119 -64.17 -0.21 -10.01
C GLU A 119 -64.29 0.14 -11.50
N LYS A 120 -63.32 -0.31 -12.29
CA LYS A 120 -63.49 -0.69 -13.70
C LYS A 120 -62.30 -1.50 -14.15
N SER A 121 -62.63 -2.76 -14.49
CA SER A 121 -61.75 -3.78 -15.11
C SER A 121 -60.78 -4.55 -14.20
N GLU A 122 -61.03 -5.83 -14.21
CA GLU A 122 -60.30 -7.02 -13.86
C GLU A 122 -60.63 -7.73 -12.54
N LYS A 123 -61.69 -8.56 -12.62
CA LYS A 123 -61.81 -9.77 -11.78
C LYS A 123 -60.61 -10.69 -12.14
N VAL A 124 -59.60 -10.69 -11.31
CA VAL A 124 -58.58 -11.77 -11.30
C VAL A 124 -59.07 -12.82 -10.32
N GLN A 125 -59.38 -14.00 -10.87
CA GLN A 125 -59.66 -15.20 -10.09
C GLN A 125 -58.51 -15.56 -9.19
N LEU A 126 -58.71 -15.48 -7.87
CA LEU A 126 -57.82 -16.03 -6.88
C LEU A 126 -57.97 -17.54 -6.85
N SER A 127 -57.02 -18.28 -7.32
CA SER A 127 -56.90 -19.71 -7.07
C SER A 127 -56.39 -19.94 -5.65
N GLU A 128 -57.24 -20.59 -4.87
CA GLU A 128 -56.88 -21.20 -3.59
C GLU A 128 -55.77 -22.23 -3.80
N LYS A 129 -54.56 -21.93 -3.26
CA LYS A 129 -53.58 -22.99 -2.90
C LYS A 129 -52.55 -22.48 -1.88
N ASN A 130 -52.53 -23.24 -0.79
CA ASN A 130 -51.48 -23.45 0.22
C ASN A 130 -51.25 -22.38 1.28
N GLU A 131 -51.74 -22.68 2.44
CA GLU A 131 -51.38 -22.16 3.75
C GLU A 131 -49.94 -22.54 4.07
N GLU A 132 -49.10 -21.49 4.19
CA GLU A 132 -48.00 -21.24 5.15
C GLU A 132 -47.20 -20.06 4.60
N ASN A 133 -47.32 -18.90 5.29
CA ASN A 133 -46.80 -17.55 4.95
C ASN A 133 -47.67 -16.68 4.01
N SER A 134 -48.96 -16.55 4.26
CA SER A 134 -49.84 -15.63 3.51
C SER A 134 -49.56 -14.16 3.84
N LYS A 135 -48.88 -13.42 2.96
CA LYS A 135 -48.89 -11.98 2.95
C LYS A 135 -50.29 -11.46 2.69
N SER A 136 -50.78 -10.47 3.49
CA SER A 136 -52.10 -9.91 3.30
C SER A 136 -52.21 -9.11 2.01
N ASP A 137 -53.20 -9.43 1.19
CA ASP A 137 -53.53 -8.69 -0.04
C ASP A 137 -54.74 -7.75 0.14
N SER A 138 -55.27 -7.62 1.35
CA SER A 138 -56.38 -6.73 1.66
C SER A 138 -55.96 -5.28 1.68
N ILE A 139 -56.60 -4.46 0.85
CA ILE A 139 -56.34 -3.01 0.76
C ILE A 139 -56.75 -2.31 2.05
N GLU A 140 -57.83 -2.75 2.67
CA GLU A 140 -58.31 -2.20 3.92
C GLU A 140 -57.26 -2.40 5.03
N LYS A 141 -56.71 -3.60 5.16
CA LYS A 141 -55.61 -3.88 6.10
C LYS A 141 -54.34 -3.10 5.80
N PHE A 142 -54.05 -2.88 4.52
CA PHE A 142 -52.88 -2.06 4.11
C PHE A 142 -53.09 -0.60 4.53
N ASN A 143 -54.24 -0.03 4.25
CA ASN A 143 -54.57 1.35 4.58
C ASN A 143 -54.58 1.55 6.12
N GLU A 144 -55.25 0.68 6.86
CA GLU A 144 -55.25 0.72 8.33
C GLU A 144 -53.85 0.63 8.91
N TYR A 145 -53.03 -0.30 8.40
CA TYR A 145 -51.65 -0.49 8.82
C TYR A 145 -50.80 0.76 8.57
N MET A 146 -50.88 1.32 7.36
CA MET A 146 -50.11 2.48 6.96
C MET A 146 -50.59 3.76 7.67
N MET A 147 -51.90 3.94 7.85
CA MET A 147 -52.49 5.05 8.59
C MET A 147 -52.04 5.06 10.05
N LYS A 148 -52.01 3.89 10.70
CA LYS A 148 -51.59 3.71 12.09
C LYS A 148 -50.07 3.93 12.28
N LYS A 149 -49.26 3.48 11.36
CA LYS A 149 -47.81 3.54 11.46
C LYS A 149 -47.19 4.82 10.86
N LYS A 150 -47.88 5.47 9.93
CA LYS A 150 -47.45 6.66 9.17
C LYS A 150 -46.15 6.51 8.38
N GLU A 151 -45.17 5.79 8.94
CA GLU A 151 -43.86 5.53 8.36
C GLU A 151 -43.40 4.10 8.72
N VAL A 152 -43.00 3.33 7.73
CA VAL A 152 -42.56 1.91 7.91
C VAL A 152 -41.34 1.61 7.01
N THR A 153 -40.41 0.74 7.46
CA THR A 153 -39.32 0.31 6.57
C THR A 153 -39.87 -0.52 5.41
N PHE A 154 -39.31 -0.33 4.23
CA PHE A 154 -39.77 -1.04 3.02
C PHE A 154 -39.67 -2.57 3.18
N GLN A 155 -38.65 -3.05 3.93
CA GLN A 155 -38.51 -4.47 4.25
C GLN A 155 -39.66 -4.98 5.15
N THR A 156 -40.10 -4.19 6.10
CA THR A 156 -41.25 -4.55 6.95
C THR A 156 -42.52 -4.56 6.12
N LEU A 157 -42.66 -3.61 5.20
CA LEU A 157 -43.84 -3.57 4.32
C LEU A 157 -43.87 -4.81 3.40
N GLN A 158 -42.73 -5.21 2.83
CA GLN A 158 -42.61 -6.40 2.00
C GLN A 158 -42.82 -7.72 2.77
N LYS A 159 -42.61 -7.72 4.08
CA LYS A 159 -42.92 -8.88 4.92
C LYS A 159 -44.43 -9.06 5.15
N ASN A 160 -45.15 -7.96 5.26
CA ASN A 160 -46.58 -7.96 5.67
C ASN A 160 -47.56 -7.96 4.47
N PHE A 161 -47.13 -7.44 3.32
CA PHE A 161 -48.00 -7.24 2.17
C PHE A 161 -47.34 -7.75 0.87
N SER A 162 -48.18 -8.09 -0.12
CA SER A 162 -47.68 -8.55 -1.43
C SER A 162 -46.96 -7.44 -2.21
N GLU A 163 -46.02 -7.82 -3.04
CA GLU A 163 -45.28 -6.90 -3.88
C GLU A 163 -46.21 -6.14 -4.86
N GLU A 164 -47.26 -6.82 -5.33
CA GLU A 164 -48.23 -6.26 -6.23
C GLU A 164 -49.01 -5.11 -5.59
N LEU A 165 -49.48 -5.31 -4.34
CA LEU A 165 -50.21 -4.29 -3.57
C LEU A 165 -49.31 -3.09 -3.26
N ILE A 166 -48.06 -3.33 -2.88
CA ILE A 166 -47.09 -2.26 -2.64
C ILE A 166 -46.81 -1.45 -3.91
N ASN A 167 -46.63 -2.11 -5.04
CA ASN A 167 -46.41 -1.41 -6.33
C ASN A 167 -47.62 -0.61 -6.79
N LYS A 168 -48.85 -1.11 -6.55
CA LYS A 168 -50.09 -0.36 -6.76
C LYS A 168 -50.15 0.92 -5.87
N ALA A 169 -49.81 0.79 -4.60
CA ALA A 169 -49.79 1.92 -3.66
C ALA A 169 -48.75 2.99 -4.06
N ILE A 170 -47.56 2.58 -4.52
CA ILE A 170 -46.54 3.49 -5.05
C ILE A 170 -47.03 4.21 -6.32
N LYS A 171 -47.59 3.46 -7.26
CA LYS A 171 -48.08 3.97 -8.56
C LYS A 171 -49.21 5.01 -8.36
N ARG A 172 -50.09 4.78 -7.37
CA ARG A 172 -51.19 5.68 -7.04
C ARG A 172 -50.83 6.80 -6.04
N LYS A 173 -49.57 6.88 -5.66
CA LYS A 173 -49.04 7.86 -4.69
C LYS A 173 -49.71 7.77 -3.32
N SER A 174 -50.25 6.64 -2.93
CA SER A 174 -50.75 6.37 -1.60
C SER A 174 -49.64 6.29 -0.57
N ILE A 175 -48.50 5.79 -1.00
CA ILE A 175 -47.22 5.84 -0.27
C ILE A 175 -46.12 6.44 -1.13
N VAL A 176 -45.19 7.13 -0.49
CA VAL A 176 -43.95 7.62 -1.08
C VAL A 176 -42.80 6.86 -0.45
N ILE A 177 -41.85 6.36 -1.29
CA ILE A 177 -40.66 5.69 -0.82
C ILE A 177 -39.55 6.71 -0.61
N GLU A 178 -39.29 7.04 0.62
CA GLU A 178 -38.14 7.85 1.02
C GLU A 178 -36.91 6.96 1.28
N LYS A 179 -35.78 7.34 0.72
CA LYS A 179 -34.51 6.68 0.99
C LYS A 179 -33.76 7.46 2.08
N LYS A 180 -33.72 6.92 3.28
CA LYS A 180 -32.86 7.46 4.35
C LYS A 180 -31.57 6.66 4.46
N ILE A 181 -30.45 7.36 4.58
CA ILE A 181 -29.15 6.74 4.82
C ILE A 181 -29.16 6.14 6.22
N ILE A 182 -28.81 4.86 6.33
CA ILE A 182 -28.65 4.21 7.63
C ILE A 182 -27.28 4.62 8.18
N THR A 183 -27.25 5.61 9.05
CA THR A 183 -26.13 5.82 9.97
C THR A 183 -26.30 4.84 11.14
N LYS A 184 -25.74 3.64 11.03
CA LYS A 184 -25.61 2.78 12.19
C LYS A 184 -24.47 3.33 13.05
N SER A 185 -24.80 4.20 13.98
CA SER A 185 -23.98 4.43 15.15
C SER A 185 -24.04 3.17 16.04
N LYS A 186 -23.14 2.23 15.83
CA LYS A 186 -22.74 1.35 16.90
C LYS A 186 -21.76 2.15 17.76
N THR A 187 -22.28 2.90 18.70
CA THR A 187 -21.54 3.19 19.91
C THR A 187 -21.16 1.83 20.51
N LYS A 188 -19.92 1.41 20.29
CA LYS A 188 -19.30 0.44 21.18
C LYS A 188 -19.35 1.12 22.54
N GLN A 189 -20.21 0.62 23.44
CA GLN A 189 -20.06 0.90 24.85
C GLN A 189 -18.60 0.57 25.17
N LYS A 190 -17.83 1.61 25.46
CA LYS A 190 -16.53 1.45 26.10
C LYS A 190 -16.80 0.63 27.37
N SER A 191 -16.24 -0.56 27.46
CA SER A 191 -16.02 -1.18 28.76
C SER A 191 -15.29 -0.14 29.59
N ASP A 192 -15.85 0.16 30.77
CA ASP A 192 -15.27 1.07 31.77
C ASP A 192 -13.91 0.57 32.28
N LEU A 193 -12.93 0.63 31.43
CA LEU A 193 -11.52 0.69 31.83
C LEU A 193 -11.24 2.18 32.05
N LYS A 194 -11.48 2.66 33.24
CA LYS A 194 -10.83 3.85 33.78
C LYS A 194 -9.32 3.56 33.73
N SER A 195 -8.71 3.82 32.57
CA SER A 195 -7.28 3.88 32.46
C SER A 195 -6.83 5.13 33.19
N GLU A 196 -6.20 4.97 34.33
CA GLU A 196 -5.33 5.99 34.89
C GLU A 196 -4.44 6.47 33.75
N ILE A 197 -4.52 7.75 33.46
CA ILE A 197 -3.66 8.44 32.49
C ILE A 197 -2.25 8.40 33.10
N LEU A 198 -1.49 7.36 32.82
CA LEU A 198 -0.08 7.36 33.07
C LEU A 198 0.55 8.39 32.13
N LYS A 199 0.79 9.57 32.67
CA LYS A 199 1.64 10.60 32.09
C LYS A 199 3.11 10.15 32.17
N ASP A 200 3.48 9.15 31.41
CA ASP A 200 4.88 8.88 31.16
C ASP A 200 5.34 9.82 30.03
N ASP A 201 5.61 11.07 30.40
CA ASP A 201 6.34 11.98 29.52
C ASP A 201 7.80 11.49 29.51
N VAL A 202 8.15 10.77 28.43
CA VAL A 202 9.52 10.34 28.19
C VAL A 202 10.36 11.59 28.00
N VAL A 203 11.38 11.76 28.83
CA VAL A 203 12.32 12.87 28.69
C VAL A 203 13.19 12.64 27.45
N LEU A 204 13.15 13.57 26.52
CA LEU A 204 13.99 13.55 25.33
C LEU A 204 15.44 13.84 25.70
N ASN A 205 16.39 13.14 25.07
CA ASN A 205 17.78 13.51 25.15
C ASN A 205 18.09 14.75 24.29
N ASP A 206 19.30 15.28 24.38
CA ASP A 206 19.70 16.51 23.69
C ASP A 206 19.60 16.40 22.17
N GLU A 207 19.98 15.24 21.58
CA GLU A 207 19.84 14.99 20.13
C GLU A 207 18.38 15.01 19.69
N GLN A 208 17.52 14.35 20.44
CA GLN A 208 16.08 14.30 20.15
C GLN A 208 15.42 15.65 20.33
N GLN A 209 15.75 16.38 21.39
CA GLN A 209 15.23 17.72 21.64
C GLN A 209 15.69 18.70 20.56
N ASN A 210 16.94 18.63 20.12
CA ASN A 210 17.45 19.42 19.01
C ASN A 210 16.70 19.10 17.70
N ALA A 211 16.44 17.81 17.42
CA ALA A 211 15.67 17.38 16.26
C ALA A 211 14.25 17.99 16.28
N VAL A 212 13.55 17.91 17.41
CA VAL A 212 12.23 18.52 17.58
C VAL A 212 12.30 20.03 17.31
N ASN A 213 13.26 20.74 17.91
CA ASN A 213 13.41 22.18 17.75
C ASN A 213 13.66 22.54 16.28
N ARG A 214 14.59 21.85 15.61
CA ARG A 214 14.90 22.08 14.18
C ARG A 214 13.68 21.88 13.29
N ILE A 215 12.87 20.85 13.53
CA ILE A 215 11.64 20.61 12.78
C ILE A 215 10.61 21.72 13.06
N LYS A 216 10.46 22.14 14.31
CA LYS A 216 9.48 23.18 14.68
C LYS A 216 9.81 24.54 14.09
N THR A 217 11.03 25.03 14.35
CA THR A 217 11.45 26.40 14.02
C THR A 217 12.03 26.53 12.62
N GLY A 218 12.44 25.42 11.99
CA GLY A 218 13.05 25.42 10.66
C GLY A 218 12.09 25.91 9.57
N GLU A 219 12.62 26.59 8.57
CA GLU A 219 11.86 27.11 7.42
C GLU A 219 11.53 26.04 6.36
N LYS A 220 12.25 24.92 6.38
CA LYS A 220 12.02 23.80 5.43
C LYS A 220 10.68 23.13 5.69
N GLN A 221 10.04 22.68 4.61
CA GLN A 221 8.82 21.87 4.70
C GLN A 221 9.11 20.37 4.74
N PHE A 222 10.29 19.94 4.27
CA PHE A 222 10.60 18.52 4.06
C PHE A 222 11.84 18.13 4.85
N TYR A 223 11.70 17.07 5.66
CA TYR A 223 12.75 16.59 6.57
C TYR A 223 13.00 15.09 6.33
N LEU A 224 14.27 14.71 6.42
CA LEU A 224 14.68 13.31 6.53
C LEU A 224 15.30 13.10 7.91
N LEU A 225 14.59 12.37 8.78
CA LEU A 225 15.07 11.97 10.10
C LEU A 225 15.73 10.59 10.00
N LYS A 226 17.06 10.59 9.87
CA LYS A 226 17.87 9.36 9.85
C LYS A 226 18.33 9.07 11.27
N GLY A 227 17.90 7.98 11.85
CA GLY A 227 18.30 7.59 13.20
C GLY A 227 18.48 6.10 13.30
N ILE A 228 19.56 5.66 13.93
CA ILE A 228 19.82 4.22 14.13
C ILE A 228 18.65 3.54 14.82
N THR A 229 18.54 2.22 14.67
CA THR A 229 17.49 1.44 15.34
C THR A 229 17.60 1.64 16.86
N GLY A 230 16.48 2.05 17.48
CA GLY A 230 16.47 2.37 18.92
C GLY A 230 16.90 3.77 19.29
N SER A 231 17.09 4.70 18.34
CA SER A 231 17.41 6.12 18.61
C SER A 231 16.23 6.95 19.13
N GLY A 232 15.04 6.35 19.32
CA GLY A 232 13.87 7.04 19.84
C GLY A 232 13.15 7.94 18.85
N LYS A 233 13.23 7.69 17.53
CA LYS A 233 12.48 8.44 16.50
C LYS A 233 10.99 8.59 16.83
N THR A 234 10.39 7.55 17.36
CA THR A 234 8.96 7.55 17.73
C THR A 234 8.65 8.60 18.81
N GLU A 235 9.56 8.83 19.76
CA GLU A 235 9.39 9.85 20.81
C GLU A 235 9.39 11.27 20.23
N ILE A 236 10.24 11.50 19.21
CA ILE A 236 10.26 12.78 18.47
C ILE A 236 8.91 13.00 17.78
N TYR A 237 8.36 11.95 17.12
CA TYR A 237 7.05 12.04 16.45
C TYR A 237 5.94 12.34 17.44
N ILE A 238 5.91 11.63 18.55
CA ILE A 238 4.91 11.82 19.62
C ILE A 238 4.99 13.24 20.17
N ASN A 239 6.19 13.76 20.40
CA ASN A 239 6.38 15.11 20.92
C ASN A 239 5.87 16.16 19.93
N LEU A 240 6.23 16.06 18.64
CA LEU A 240 5.75 16.94 17.59
C LEU A 240 4.20 16.93 17.47
N ILE A 241 3.59 15.73 17.55
CA ILE A 241 2.14 15.57 17.50
C ILE A 241 1.47 16.20 18.73
N LYS A 242 2.02 15.97 19.95
CA LYS A 242 1.51 16.57 21.20
C LYS A 242 1.45 18.07 21.12
N GLU A 243 2.53 18.68 20.66
CA GLU A 243 2.62 20.14 20.53
C GLU A 243 1.67 20.67 19.45
N ALA A 244 1.60 20.02 18.30
CA ALA A 244 0.65 20.41 17.26
C ALA A 244 -0.80 20.41 17.76
N VAL A 245 -1.19 19.39 18.53
CA VAL A 245 -2.55 19.29 19.10
C VAL A 245 -2.81 20.38 20.14
N LYS A 246 -1.82 20.69 21.00
CA LYS A 246 -1.92 21.79 21.97
C LYS A 246 -2.14 23.14 21.29
N GLU A 247 -1.54 23.35 20.13
CA GLU A 247 -1.67 24.56 19.31
C GLU A 247 -2.94 24.54 18.41
N GLY A 248 -3.77 23.50 18.49
CA GLY A 248 -5.00 23.39 17.71
C GLY A 248 -4.88 22.76 16.34
N TYR A 249 -3.68 22.31 15.96
CA TYR A 249 -3.39 21.69 14.67
C TYR A 249 -3.60 20.17 14.68
N GLY A 250 -3.78 19.61 13.49
CA GLY A 250 -3.85 18.17 13.28
C GLY A 250 -2.54 17.55 12.74
N SER A 251 -2.46 16.23 12.80
CA SER A 251 -1.29 15.49 12.32
C SER A 251 -1.70 14.15 11.69
N ILE A 252 -0.94 13.73 10.69
CA ILE A 252 -1.05 12.40 10.07
C ILE A 252 0.23 11.64 10.34
N PHE A 253 0.10 10.48 10.97
CA PHE A 253 1.22 9.58 11.25
C PHE A 253 1.03 8.28 10.47
N LEU A 254 1.86 8.08 9.46
CA LEU A 254 1.84 6.91 8.60
C LEU A 254 2.88 5.90 9.07
N VAL A 255 2.42 4.68 9.24
CA VAL A 255 3.26 3.54 9.62
C VAL A 255 3.04 2.39 8.63
N PRO A 256 4.04 1.54 8.39
CA PRO A 256 3.85 0.33 7.60
C PRO A 256 2.71 -0.51 8.18
N GLU A 257 1.87 -1.11 7.33
CA GLU A 257 0.68 -1.86 7.76
C GLU A 257 1.03 -2.99 8.77
N ILE A 258 2.22 -3.57 8.63
CA ILE A 258 2.74 -4.61 9.52
C ILE A 258 3.11 -4.03 10.90
N SER A 259 3.56 -2.78 10.95
CA SER A 259 3.96 -2.09 12.19
C SER A 259 2.78 -1.52 12.97
N LEU A 260 1.57 -1.52 12.40
CA LEU A 260 0.32 -1.14 13.08
C LEU A 260 -0.10 -2.25 14.06
N THR A 261 0.78 -2.52 15.02
CA THR A 261 0.52 -3.51 16.08
C THR A 261 -0.46 -2.95 17.10
N THR A 262 -1.17 -3.83 17.79
CA THR A 262 -2.08 -3.45 18.88
C THR A 262 -1.36 -2.63 19.95
N GLN A 263 -0.10 -2.96 20.26
CA GLN A 263 0.70 -2.24 21.24
C GLN A 263 1.01 -0.79 20.85
N MET A 264 1.34 -0.55 19.58
CA MET A 264 1.57 0.81 19.09
C MET A 264 0.29 1.65 19.11
N ILE A 265 -0.81 1.04 18.71
CA ILE A 265 -2.14 1.65 18.76
C ILE A 265 -2.49 2.01 20.21
N GLU A 266 -2.42 1.04 21.13
CA GLU A 266 -2.70 1.24 22.56
C GLU A 266 -1.82 2.31 23.19
N ARG A 267 -0.51 2.34 22.82
CA ARG A 267 0.43 3.36 23.31
C ARG A 267 -0.02 4.77 22.89
N LEU A 268 -0.41 4.92 21.63
CA LEU A 268 -0.84 6.22 21.11
C LEU A 268 -2.24 6.61 21.63
N GLU A 269 -3.15 5.65 21.78
CA GLU A 269 -4.46 5.87 22.41
C GLU A 269 -4.34 6.29 23.89
N ARG A 270 -3.40 5.69 24.63
CA ARG A 270 -3.12 6.11 26.03
C ARG A 270 -2.60 7.55 26.10
N GLN A 271 -1.78 7.99 25.14
CA GLN A 271 -1.19 9.32 25.15
C GLN A 271 -2.13 10.42 24.65
N PHE A 272 -2.99 10.08 23.69
CA PHE A 272 -3.82 11.05 22.97
C PHE A 272 -5.32 10.86 23.16
N SER A 273 -5.73 9.82 23.89
CA SER A 273 -7.15 9.52 24.21
C SER A 273 -8.06 9.53 22.98
N ASP A 274 -9.21 10.19 23.09
CA ASP A 274 -10.27 10.20 22.07
C ASP A 274 -9.96 11.06 20.83
N THR A 275 -8.80 11.74 20.78
CA THR A 275 -8.41 12.61 19.65
C THR A 275 -7.78 11.85 18.49
N VAL A 276 -7.58 10.54 18.61
CA VAL A 276 -6.91 9.68 17.61
C VAL A 276 -7.93 8.97 16.73
N ALA A 277 -7.74 9.03 15.43
CA ALA A 277 -8.40 8.20 14.44
C ALA A 277 -7.42 7.15 13.91
N ILE A 278 -7.85 5.89 13.84
CA ILE A 278 -7.02 4.80 13.33
C ILE A 278 -7.59 4.30 12.01
N LEU A 279 -6.83 4.45 10.93
CA LEU A 279 -7.24 4.06 9.58
C LEU A 279 -6.38 2.90 9.04
N HIS A 280 -6.97 1.70 8.93
CA HIS A 280 -6.30 0.53 8.39
C HIS A 280 -7.22 -0.31 7.48
N SER A 281 -6.64 -1.23 6.72
CA SER A 281 -7.36 -2.04 5.71
C SER A 281 -8.47 -2.93 6.29
N LYS A 282 -8.36 -3.35 7.56
CA LYS A 282 -9.30 -4.26 8.23
C LYS A 282 -10.57 -3.60 8.77
N LEU A 283 -10.63 -2.27 8.81
CA LEU A 283 -11.88 -1.57 9.14
C LEU A 283 -12.94 -1.85 8.09
N SER A 284 -14.16 -2.11 8.53
CA SER A 284 -15.32 -2.16 7.64
C SER A 284 -15.56 -0.80 6.97
N ASP A 285 -16.26 -0.78 5.86
CA ASP A 285 -16.59 0.46 5.15
C ASP A 285 -17.39 1.44 6.05
N SER A 286 -18.19 0.91 6.97
CA SER A 286 -18.96 1.69 7.96
C SER A 286 -18.06 2.36 9.01
N GLU A 287 -17.07 1.61 9.54
CA GLU A 287 -16.11 2.13 10.51
C GLU A 287 -15.18 3.16 9.87
N LYS A 288 -14.69 2.90 8.65
CA LYS A 288 -13.88 3.88 7.91
C LYS A 288 -14.62 5.19 7.68
N ARG A 289 -15.92 5.10 7.36
CA ARG A 289 -16.76 6.28 7.18
C ARG A 289 -16.93 7.04 8.48
N GLN A 290 -17.20 6.37 9.58
CA GLN A 290 -17.36 6.99 10.90
C GLN A 290 -16.08 7.71 11.34
N GLU A 291 -14.92 7.05 11.22
CA GLU A 291 -13.63 7.68 11.51
C GLU A 291 -13.40 8.90 10.62
N TRP A 292 -13.74 8.79 9.35
CA TRP A 292 -13.60 9.88 8.40
C TRP A 292 -14.49 11.09 8.75
N GLU A 293 -15.73 10.86 9.22
CA GLU A 293 -16.65 11.88 9.69
C GLU A 293 -16.10 12.58 10.95
N PHE A 294 -15.55 11.84 11.92
CA PHE A 294 -14.91 12.40 13.12
C PHE A 294 -13.69 13.28 12.78
N ILE A 295 -12.87 12.83 11.82
CA ILE A 295 -11.73 13.63 11.35
C ILE A 295 -12.22 14.91 10.67
N ARG A 296 -13.21 14.80 9.78
CA ARG A 296 -13.73 15.93 9.00
C ARG A 296 -14.41 16.98 9.86
N ASN A 297 -15.03 16.58 10.94
CA ASN A 297 -15.67 17.48 11.92
C ASN A 297 -14.69 18.06 12.95
N GLY A 298 -13.40 17.72 12.89
CA GLY A 298 -12.38 18.18 13.82
C GLY A 298 -12.44 17.53 15.21
N GLU A 299 -13.28 16.52 15.41
CA GLU A 299 -13.38 15.75 16.66
C GLU A 299 -12.12 14.93 16.91
N LYS A 300 -11.54 14.36 15.84
CA LYS A 300 -10.26 13.65 15.86
C LYS A 300 -9.22 14.40 15.04
N LYS A 301 -8.18 14.85 15.68
CA LYS A 301 -7.10 15.67 15.07
C LYS A 301 -5.87 14.86 14.67
N ILE A 302 -5.68 13.69 15.26
CA ILE A 302 -4.54 12.81 14.99
C ILE A 302 -5.03 11.63 14.17
N VAL A 303 -4.43 11.42 13.00
CA VAL A 303 -4.73 10.26 12.16
C VAL A 303 -3.52 9.34 12.12
N ILE A 304 -3.71 8.10 12.55
CA ILE A 304 -2.70 7.06 12.47
C ILE A 304 -3.17 6.01 11.49
N GLY A 305 -2.31 5.60 10.58
CA GLY A 305 -2.73 4.59 9.64
C GLY A 305 -1.69 4.14 8.64
N ALA A 306 -2.14 3.21 7.80
CA ALA A 306 -1.38 2.75 6.67
C ALA A 306 -1.44 3.78 5.52
N ARG A 307 -0.84 3.45 4.40
CA ARG A 307 -0.73 4.26 3.19
C ARG A 307 -1.94 5.13 2.83
N SER A 308 -3.17 4.58 2.92
CA SER A 308 -4.38 5.32 2.51
C SER A 308 -4.77 6.45 3.47
N ALA A 309 -4.26 6.46 4.70
CA ALA A 309 -4.52 7.53 5.66
C ALA A 309 -3.99 8.90 5.21
N ILE A 310 -3.11 8.93 4.20
CA ILE A 310 -2.62 10.19 3.60
C ILE A 310 -3.74 11.06 3.02
N PHE A 311 -4.90 10.49 2.71
CA PHE A 311 -6.06 11.22 2.18
C PHE A 311 -7.06 11.67 3.27
N ALA A 312 -6.78 11.40 4.54
CA ALA A 312 -7.68 11.79 5.63
C ALA A 312 -7.91 13.31 5.66
N PRO A 313 -9.15 13.79 5.82
CA PRO A 313 -9.50 15.20 5.73
C PRO A 313 -9.22 15.95 7.05
N VAL A 314 -7.98 15.90 7.50
CA VAL A 314 -7.53 16.56 8.73
C VAL A 314 -7.56 18.07 8.52
N GLU A 315 -8.29 18.76 9.39
CA GLU A 315 -8.31 20.24 9.40
C GLU A 315 -7.03 20.80 10.06
N ASN A 316 -6.59 21.94 9.57
CA ASN A 316 -5.38 22.62 10.09
C ASN A 316 -4.19 21.65 10.23
N LEU A 317 -3.91 20.87 9.19
CA LEU A 317 -2.83 19.90 9.19
C LEU A 317 -1.47 20.57 9.33
N LYS A 318 -0.65 20.14 10.32
CA LYS A 318 0.69 20.65 10.57
C LYS A 318 1.78 19.66 10.20
N TYR A 319 1.61 18.38 10.55
CA TYR A 319 2.62 17.36 10.31
C TYR A 319 2.06 16.18 9.52
N ILE A 320 2.84 15.72 8.54
CA ILE A 320 2.73 14.40 7.91
C ILE A 320 4.02 13.65 8.24
N ILE A 321 3.91 12.62 9.05
CA ILE A 321 5.03 11.80 9.49
C ILE A 321 4.93 10.45 8.80
N ILE A 322 6.02 9.99 8.18
CA ILE A 322 6.11 8.70 7.51
C ILE A 322 7.25 7.92 8.16
N ASP A 323 6.91 6.98 9.02
CA ASP A 323 7.92 6.11 9.66
C ASP A 323 8.32 4.98 8.72
N GLU A 324 9.59 4.55 8.83
CA GLU A 324 10.20 3.55 7.93
C GLU A 324 9.93 3.86 6.44
N GLU A 325 10.26 5.10 5.99
CA GLU A 325 9.89 5.64 4.67
C GLU A 325 10.35 4.79 3.48
N HIS A 326 11.38 3.96 3.69
CA HIS A 326 11.96 3.05 2.70
C HIS A 326 11.08 1.82 2.41
N GLU A 327 9.99 1.63 3.18
CA GLU A 327 9.15 0.45 3.07
C GLU A 327 8.37 0.37 1.75
N ASN A 328 8.46 -0.81 1.12
CA ASN A 328 7.78 -1.07 -0.14
C ASN A 328 6.24 -0.97 -0.04
N THR A 329 5.67 -1.19 1.16
CA THR A 329 4.22 -1.12 1.39
C THR A 329 3.63 0.27 1.18
N TYR A 330 4.47 1.29 1.13
CA TYR A 330 4.06 2.67 0.82
C TYR A 330 3.79 2.91 -0.68
N LYS A 331 4.12 1.99 -1.55
CA LYS A 331 3.68 1.96 -2.95
C LYS A 331 2.44 1.09 -3.08
N GLN A 332 1.42 1.55 -3.80
CA GLN A 332 0.21 0.77 -4.06
C GLN A 332 0.39 -0.13 -5.28
N ASP A 333 0.08 -1.43 -5.14
CA ASP A 333 0.19 -2.41 -6.22
C ASP A 333 -0.98 -2.34 -7.22
N THR A 334 -2.13 -1.85 -6.77
CA THR A 334 -3.34 -1.66 -7.59
C THR A 334 -3.48 -0.21 -8.05
N ASN A 335 -4.26 0.02 -9.10
CA ASN A 335 -4.52 1.37 -9.62
C ASN A 335 -5.44 2.17 -8.63
N PRO A 336 -5.03 3.41 -8.32
CA PRO A 336 -3.83 4.15 -8.71
C PRO A 336 -2.58 3.61 -8.01
N ARG A 337 -1.51 3.39 -8.78
CA ARG A 337 -0.23 2.88 -8.25
C ARG A 337 0.60 4.01 -7.64
N TYR A 338 0.06 4.69 -6.65
CA TYR A 338 0.73 5.84 -6.03
C TYR A 338 1.76 5.42 -4.97
N HIS A 339 2.74 6.27 -4.76
CA HIS A 339 3.68 6.19 -3.64
C HIS A 339 3.34 7.27 -2.61
N VAL A 340 3.16 6.88 -1.35
CA VAL A 340 2.69 7.79 -0.30
C VAL A 340 3.61 8.99 -0.07
N LYS A 341 4.92 8.81 -0.17
CA LYS A 341 5.89 9.90 -0.05
C LYS A 341 5.61 11.03 -1.05
N ASN A 342 5.40 10.67 -2.34
CA ASN A 342 5.11 11.67 -3.37
C ASN A 342 3.77 12.37 -3.12
N VAL A 343 2.77 11.63 -2.63
CA VAL A 343 1.45 12.19 -2.29
C VAL A 343 1.57 13.11 -1.08
N ALA A 344 2.33 12.75 -0.06
CA ALA A 344 2.59 13.58 1.12
C ALA A 344 3.28 14.90 0.77
N ILE A 345 4.34 14.84 -0.04
CA ILE A 345 5.04 16.04 -0.55
C ILE A 345 4.07 16.92 -1.33
N LYS A 346 3.28 16.33 -2.25
CA LYS A 346 2.30 17.10 -3.04
C LYS A 346 1.22 17.71 -2.16
N ARG A 347 0.73 16.97 -1.15
CA ARG A 347 -0.24 17.48 -0.19
C ARG A 347 0.30 18.68 0.58
N ALA A 348 1.52 18.58 1.09
CA ALA A 348 2.17 19.69 1.80
C ALA A 348 2.33 20.94 0.90
N LEU A 349 2.66 20.76 -0.39
CA LEU A 349 2.72 21.85 -1.35
C LEU A 349 1.36 22.51 -1.65
N ILE A 350 0.27 21.75 -1.59
CA ILE A 350 -1.11 22.28 -1.75
C ILE A 350 -1.53 23.04 -0.49
N GLU A 351 -1.34 22.47 0.68
CA GLU A 351 -1.76 23.01 1.98
C GLU A 351 -0.74 24.00 2.60
N LYS A 352 0.42 24.22 1.97
CA LYS A 352 1.50 25.20 2.20
C LYS A 352 2.19 25.16 3.57
N ASN A 353 1.45 25.08 4.67
CA ASN A 353 1.98 25.14 6.05
C ASN A 353 2.28 23.75 6.65
N VAL A 354 2.23 22.71 5.85
CA VAL A 354 2.43 21.33 6.30
C VAL A 354 3.88 20.94 6.19
N LYS A 355 4.44 20.36 7.25
CA LYS A 355 5.78 19.77 7.26
C LYS A 355 5.70 18.25 7.10
N VAL A 356 6.54 17.71 6.23
CA VAL A 356 6.64 16.25 5.99
C VAL A 356 7.94 15.74 6.59
N ILE A 357 7.83 14.78 7.48
CA ILE A 357 8.95 14.13 8.16
C ILE A 357 9.03 12.67 7.66
N LEU A 358 10.12 12.35 6.98
CA LEU A 358 10.45 11.00 6.54
C LEU A 358 11.41 10.39 7.56
N GLY A 359 10.99 9.34 8.26
CA GLY A 359 11.83 8.69 9.26
C GLY A 359 12.31 7.32 8.82
N SER A 360 13.59 7.03 9.04
CA SER A 360 14.18 5.72 8.80
C SER A 360 15.53 5.55 9.48
N ALA A 361 15.87 4.30 9.82
CA ALA A 361 17.25 3.95 10.19
C ALA A 361 18.12 3.79 8.93
N THR A 362 17.54 3.29 7.87
CA THR A 362 18.17 3.04 6.57
C THR A 362 17.33 3.68 5.47
N PRO A 363 17.40 5.00 5.30
CA PRO A 363 16.61 5.72 4.30
C PRO A 363 16.73 5.11 2.90
N SER A 364 15.71 5.30 2.07
CA SER A 364 15.83 5.00 0.65
C SER A 364 16.91 5.88 0.02
N PHE A 365 17.68 5.36 -0.91
CA PHE A 365 18.73 6.12 -1.55
C PHE A 365 18.20 7.33 -2.31
N GLU A 366 16.98 7.27 -2.80
CA GLU A 366 16.30 8.41 -3.41
C GLU A 366 16.02 9.53 -2.38
N SER A 367 15.57 9.20 -1.16
CA SER A 367 15.34 10.19 -0.10
C SER A 367 16.66 10.77 0.43
N TYR A 368 17.66 9.91 0.63
CA TYR A 368 18.98 10.37 1.10
C TYR A 368 19.68 11.25 0.07
N TYR A 369 19.57 10.93 -1.23
CA TYR A 369 20.06 11.78 -2.31
C TYR A 369 19.38 13.16 -2.32
N GLN A 370 18.07 13.21 -2.13
CA GLN A 370 17.33 14.48 -2.01
C GLN A 370 17.80 15.30 -0.79
N ALA A 371 18.08 14.63 0.33
CA ALA A 371 18.61 15.28 1.52
C ALA A 371 20.04 15.83 1.28
N LYS A 372 20.93 15.08 0.65
CA LYS A 372 22.28 15.56 0.28
C LYS A 372 22.25 16.72 -0.72
N LYS A 373 21.19 16.81 -1.55
CA LYS A 373 20.96 17.96 -2.44
C LYS A 373 20.37 19.19 -1.75
N GLY A 374 19.88 19.04 -0.53
CA GLY A 374 19.20 20.11 0.20
C GLY A 374 17.71 20.28 -0.14
N ASP A 375 17.10 19.35 -0.93
CA ASP A 375 15.66 19.30 -1.16
C ASP A 375 14.91 18.90 0.12
N LEU A 376 15.53 18.05 0.95
CA LEU A 376 15.10 17.68 2.30
C LEU A 376 16.14 18.17 3.32
N GLU A 377 15.72 18.58 4.50
CA GLU A 377 16.63 18.82 5.61
C GLU A 377 17.00 17.50 6.29
N LEU A 378 18.30 17.18 6.33
CA LEU A 378 18.80 15.98 6.99
C LEU A 378 18.99 16.24 8.49
N ILE A 379 18.33 15.42 9.32
CA ILE A 379 18.54 15.35 10.75
C ILE A 379 19.00 13.94 11.08
N GLU A 380 20.17 13.81 11.70
CA GLU A 380 20.75 12.52 12.06
C GLU A 380 20.71 12.32 13.58
N LEU A 381 20.28 11.15 14.02
CA LEU A 381 20.34 10.68 15.40
C LEU A 381 21.35 9.53 15.46
N LYS A 382 22.46 9.78 16.14
CA LYS A 382 23.61 8.86 16.18
C LYS A 382 23.64 7.99 17.43
N GLU A 383 22.97 8.43 18.48
CA GLU A 383 22.92 7.76 19.76
C GLU A 383 21.74 6.79 19.87
N ARG A 384 21.96 5.66 20.51
CA ARG A 384 20.87 4.76 20.93
C ARG A 384 20.30 5.23 22.25
N PHE A 385 19.01 5.09 22.42
CA PHE A 385 18.39 5.24 23.73
C PHE A 385 18.87 4.10 24.63
N ASN A 386 19.40 4.41 25.83
CA ASN A 386 19.95 3.47 26.82
C ASN A 386 21.28 2.79 26.47
N ASP A 387 22.24 3.45 25.80
CA ASP A 387 23.62 2.99 25.57
C ASP A 387 23.77 1.53 25.07
N ALA A 388 22.75 1.00 24.39
CA ALA A 388 22.77 -0.36 23.87
C ALA A 388 23.89 -0.54 22.83
N LYS A 389 24.75 -1.55 23.02
CA LYS A 389 25.86 -1.84 22.12
C LYS A 389 25.40 -2.25 20.73
N ILE A 390 26.22 -1.98 19.74
CA ILE A 390 26.02 -2.51 18.37
C ILE A 390 26.29 -4.01 18.43
N PRO A 391 25.45 -4.86 17.82
CA PRO A 391 25.68 -6.30 17.80
C PRO A 391 26.97 -6.64 17.02
N GLU A 392 27.62 -7.71 17.44
CA GLU A 392 28.75 -8.29 16.71
C GLU A 392 28.27 -8.97 15.43
N TYR A 393 28.99 -8.75 14.33
CA TYR A 393 28.70 -9.42 13.07
C TYR A 393 29.74 -10.50 12.78
N GLU A 394 29.26 -11.65 12.34
CA GLU A 394 30.06 -12.73 11.79
C GLU A 394 29.53 -13.12 10.41
N VAL A 395 30.42 -13.19 9.42
CA VAL A 395 30.09 -13.59 8.06
C VAL A 395 30.63 -14.99 7.81
N ILE A 396 29.81 -15.88 7.26
CA ILE A 396 30.17 -17.26 7.00
C ILE A 396 30.03 -17.56 5.52
N ASP A 397 31.13 -18.04 4.90
CA ASP A 397 31.13 -18.46 3.51
C ASP A 397 30.52 -19.86 3.35
N LEU A 398 29.36 -19.92 2.66
CA LEU A 398 28.70 -21.18 2.32
C LEU A 398 29.39 -21.98 1.19
N ASN A 399 30.48 -21.45 0.56
CA ASN A 399 31.30 -22.25 -0.34
C ASN A 399 32.28 -23.16 0.41
N ASP A 400 32.59 -22.86 1.65
CA ASP A 400 33.41 -23.73 2.52
C ASP A 400 32.60 -24.96 2.94
N THR A 401 32.69 -26.00 2.11
CA THR A 401 31.93 -27.25 2.30
C THR A 401 32.33 -28.05 3.53
N GLU A 402 33.52 -27.81 4.07
CA GLU A 402 34.01 -28.50 5.30
C GLU A 402 33.28 -27.99 6.54
N ASN A 403 32.88 -26.70 6.50
CA ASN A 403 32.16 -26.07 7.61
C ASN A 403 30.62 -26.09 7.44
N ASN A 404 30.09 -26.63 6.34
CA ASN A 404 28.66 -26.72 6.13
C ASN A 404 28.09 -28.03 6.70
N PHE A 405 27.11 -27.89 7.60
CA PHE A 405 26.36 -29.04 8.10
C PHE A 405 25.33 -29.51 7.04
N SER A 406 24.75 -28.57 6.29
CA SER A 406 23.76 -28.84 5.24
C SER A 406 23.81 -27.78 4.12
N GLU A 407 22.90 -27.89 3.14
CA GLU A 407 22.74 -26.87 2.10
C GLU A 407 22.30 -25.49 2.66
N ASN A 408 21.66 -25.46 3.83
CA ASN A 408 21.08 -24.26 4.41
C ASN A 408 21.83 -23.75 5.65
N PHE A 409 22.55 -24.61 6.35
CA PHE A 409 23.15 -24.27 7.63
C PHE A 409 24.63 -24.61 7.70
N SER A 410 25.43 -23.63 8.12
CA SER A 410 26.81 -23.84 8.52
C SER A 410 26.85 -24.44 9.92
N SER A 411 27.92 -25.20 10.19
CA SER A 411 28.17 -25.77 11.52
C SER A 411 28.30 -24.69 12.61
N GLU A 412 28.88 -23.52 12.24
CA GLU A 412 29.07 -22.42 13.18
C GLU A 412 27.75 -21.78 13.58
N LEU A 413 26.81 -21.54 12.62
CA LEU A 413 25.49 -21.03 12.95
C LEU A 413 24.73 -21.97 13.88
N LEU A 414 24.76 -23.29 13.64
CA LEU A 414 24.10 -24.27 14.48
C LEU A 414 24.72 -24.31 15.89
N LYS A 415 26.03 -24.19 15.99
CA LYS A 415 26.75 -24.12 17.27
C LYS A 415 26.36 -22.89 18.09
N GLU A 416 26.26 -21.72 17.44
CA GLU A 416 25.82 -20.48 18.10
C GLU A 416 24.34 -20.53 18.49
N ILE A 417 23.47 -21.19 17.70
CA ILE A 417 22.10 -21.47 18.11
C ILE A 417 22.10 -22.32 19.40
N SER A 418 22.84 -23.42 19.44
CA SER A 418 22.93 -24.29 20.62
C SER A 418 23.37 -23.51 21.87
N LYS A 419 24.47 -22.74 21.78
CA LYS A 419 24.94 -21.88 22.85
C LYS A 419 23.91 -20.87 23.35
N THR A 420 23.14 -20.28 22.42
CA THR A 420 22.09 -19.33 22.78
C THR A 420 20.95 -20.00 23.52
N LEU A 421 20.55 -21.20 23.08
CA LEU A 421 19.50 -21.97 23.73
C LEU A 421 19.91 -22.47 25.14
N GLU A 422 21.17 -22.86 25.32
CA GLU A 422 21.74 -23.23 26.63
C GLU A 422 21.64 -22.06 27.63
N LYS A 423 21.85 -20.84 27.19
CA LYS A 423 21.68 -19.61 27.98
C LYS A 423 20.21 -19.25 28.24
N LYS A 424 19.25 -20.04 27.75
CA LYS A 424 17.81 -19.76 27.80
C LYS A 424 17.46 -18.44 27.09
N GLU A 425 18.19 -18.09 26.04
CA GLU A 425 17.96 -16.92 25.18
C GLU A 425 17.26 -17.35 23.90
N GLN A 426 16.88 -16.37 23.09
CA GLN A 426 16.07 -16.60 21.90
C GLN A 426 16.82 -16.28 20.61
N VAL A 427 16.45 -16.99 19.56
CA VAL A 427 17.06 -16.88 18.23
C VAL A 427 16.02 -16.41 17.19
N LEU A 428 16.42 -15.48 16.33
CA LEU A 428 15.68 -15.13 15.12
C LEU A 428 16.44 -15.63 13.88
N LEU A 429 15.79 -16.44 13.06
CA LEU A 429 16.33 -16.89 11.77
C LEU A 429 15.56 -16.24 10.64
N ILE A 430 16.25 -15.44 9.84
CA ILE A 430 15.66 -14.66 8.76
C ILE A 430 15.93 -15.35 7.44
N LEU A 431 14.82 -15.67 6.77
CA LEU A 431 14.79 -16.20 5.43
C LEU A 431 14.21 -15.19 4.46
N ASN A 432 14.66 -15.19 3.24
CA ASN A 432 13.99 -14.39 2.23
C ASN A 432 13.28 -15.27 1.19
N ARG A 433 11.95 -15.36 1.33
CA ARG A 433 11.09 -16.17 0.46
C ARG A 433 10.57 -15.44 -0.80
N LYS A 434 10.71 -14.12 -0.91
CA LYS A 434 10.06 -13.37 -2.01
C LYS A 434 10.71 -13.50 -3.39
N ALA A 435 11.68 -14.36 -3.56
CA ALA A 435 12.28 -14.60 -4.87
C ALA A 435 11.48 -15.63 -5.68
N PHE A 436 10.45 -15.19 -6.42
CA PHE A 436 9.94 -15.92 -7.58
C PHE A 436 10.94 -15.95 -8.74
N SER A 437 12.14 -15.43 -8.59
CA SER A 437 13.20 -15.50 -9.59
C SER A 437 13.97 -16.77 -9.37
N ASN A 438 13.77 -17.75 -10.24
CA ASN A 438 14.67 -18.88 -10.36
C ASN A 438 16.02 -18.35 -10.84
N LEU A 439 16.94 -18.13 -9.94
CA LEU A 439 18.31 -17.78 -10.28
C LEU A 439 19.12 -19.06 -10.46
N VAL A 440 20.05 -19.05 -11.39
CA VAL A 440 21.05 -20.11 -11.53
C VAL A 440 22.41 -19.55 -11.15
N LYS A 441 23.15 -20.30 -10.34
CA LYS A 441 24.48 -19.95 -9.85
C LYS A 441 25.43 -21.08 -10.18
N CYS A 442 26.62 -20.74 -10.66
CA CYS A 442 27.70 -21.70 -10.84
C CYS A 442 28.18 -22.17 -9.45
N LYS A 443 28.30 -23.49 -9.25
CA LYS A 443 28.80 -24.05 -7.97
C LYS A 443 30.30 -23.78 -7.78
N GLU A 444 31.08 -23.74 -8.84
CA GLU A 444 32.54 -23.64 -8.78
C GLU A 444 33.01 -22.20 -8.51
N CYS A 445 32.47 -21.20 -9.21
CA CYS A 445 32.95 -19.82 -9.10
C CYS A 445 31.93 -18.82 -8.60
N GLY A 446 30.75 -19.26 -8.20
CA GLY A 446 29.71 -18.38 -7.67
C GLY A 446 29.02 -17.46 -8.70
N HIS A 447 29.41 -17.52 -9.98
CA HIS A 447 28.88 -16.63 -11.01
C HIS A 447 27.39 -16.80 -11.22
N ILE A 448 26.66 -15.67 -11.25
CA ILE A 448 25.25 -15.58 -11.62
C ILE A 448 25.16 -14.79 -12.93
N PRO A 449 24.49 -15.31 -13.98
CA PRO A 449 24.35 -14.60 -15.24
C PRO A 449 23.67 -13.24 -15.10
N VAL A 450 24.22 -12.22 -15.74
CA VAL A 450 23.79 -10.82 -15.64
C VAL A 450 23.38 -10.30 -17.00
N CYS A 451 22.33 -9.51 -17.07
CA CYS A 451 21.87 -8.87 -18.29
C CYS A 451 22.89 -7.85 -18.82
N PRO A 452 23.34 -7.97 -20.08
CA PRO A 452 24.35 -7.06 -20.67
C PRO A 452 23.82 -5.61 -20.79
N ASN A 453 22.49 -5.43 -20.89
CA ASN A 453 21.88 -4.11 -21.07
C ASN A 453 21.51 -3.42 -19.75
N CYS A 454 21.20 -4.19 -18.71
CA CYS A 454 20.61 -3.68 -17.46
C CYS A 454 21.49 -3.88 -16.24
N SER A 455 22.54 -4.71 -16.34
CA SER A 455 23.44 -5.03 -15.22
C SER A 455 22.71 -5.57 -13.99
N ILE A 456 21.66 -6.36 -14.21
CA ILE A 456 20.90 -7.08 -13.18
C ILE A 456 20.91 -8.58 -13.50
N SER A 457 20.74 -9.42 -12.48
CA SER A 457 20.70 -10.87 -12.64
C SER A 457 19.59 -11.31 -13.60
N LEU A 458 19.88 -12.32 -14.41
CA LEU A 458 18.90 -12.93 -15.29
C LEU A 458 18.09 -14.00 -14.55
N SER A 459 16.79 -14.03 -14.79
CA SER A 459 15.89 -15.07 -14.26
C SER A 459 15.89 -16.28 -15.18
N TYR A 460 16.02 -17.49 -14.61
CA TYR A 460 15.99 -18.74 -15.35
C TYR A 460 14.58 -19.27 -15.51
N TYR A 461 14.16 -19.48 -16.75
CA TYR A 461 12.88 -20.05 -17.14
C TYR A 461 13.06 -21.51 -17.53
N LYS A 462 12.90 -22.42 -16.56
CA LYS A 462 13.19 -23.86 -16.70
C LYS A 462 12.49 -24.51 -17.88
N TYR A 463 11.20 -24.23 -18.10
CA TYR A 463 10.42 -24.83 -19.19
C TYR A 463 10.87 -24.40 -20.59
N GLU A 464 11.44 -23.18 -20.71
CA GLU A 464 11.93 -22.64 -21.97
C GLU A 464 13.44 -22.82 -22.14
N ASN A 465 14.13 -23.26 -21.10
CA ASN A 465 15.59 -23.33 -21.00
C ASN A 465 16.26 -22.01 -21.41
N LYS A 466 15.72 -20.88 -20.90
CA LYS A 466 16.21 -19.54 -21.20
C LYS A 466 16.50 -18.73 -19.95
N LEU A 467 17.48 -17.84 -20.08
CA LEU A 467 17.74 -16.75 -19.14
C LEU A 467 17.08 -15.49 -19.70
N LYS A 468 16.33 -14.75 -18.87
CA LYS A 468 15.60 -13.56 -19.29
C LYS A 468 15.80 -12.39 -18.34
N CYS A 469 15.88 -11.18 -18.91
CA CYS A 469 15.88 -9.94 -18.15
C CYS A 469 14.46 -9.42 -17.93
N ASN A 470 14.10 -9.19 -16.68
CA ASN A 470 12.77 -8.67 -16.31
C ASN A 470 12.58 -7.16 -16.60
N TYR A 471 13.66 -6.47 -16.99
CA TYR A 471 13.64 -5.02 -17.30
C TYR A 471 13.52 -4.75 -18.79
N CYS A 472 14.41 -5.32 -19.60
CA CYS A 472 14.47 -4.98 -21.02
C CYS A 472 13.95 -6.09 -21.94
N GLY A 473 13.62 -7.26 -21.38
CA GLY A 473 13.17 -8.40 -22.17
C GLY A 473 14.30 -9.16 -22.87
N TYR A 474 15.59 -8.81 -22.61
CA TYR A 474 16.72 -9.57 -23.15
C TYR A 474 16.56 -11.05 -22.80
N GLU A 475 16.76 -11.93 -23.78
CA GLU A 475 16.71 -13.38 -23.64
C GLU A 475 17.96 -14.02 -24.25
N GLU A 476 18.48 -15.03 -23.56
CA GLU A 476 19.49 -15.93 -24.10
C GLU A 476 19.17 -17.37 -23.71
N ARG A 477 19.68 -18.31 -24.48
CA ARG A 477 19.57 -19.73 -24.16
C ARG A 477 20.48 -20.05 -22.98
N PHE A 478 19.97 -20.79 -21.99
CA PHE A 478 20.82 -21.27 -20.91
C PHE A 478 21.68 -22.40 -21.40
N GLU A 479 22.92 -22.08 -21.78
CA GLU A 479 23.95 -23.06 -22.05
C GLU A 479 24.51 -23.54 -20.73
N LYS A 480 24.40 -24.83 -20.41
CA LYS A 480 24.92 -25.41 -19.17
C LYS A 480 26.47 -25.31 -19.10
N LYS A 481 26.99 -24.11 -19.33
CA LYS A 481 28.42 -23.76 -19.21
C LYS A 481 28.52 -22.38 -18.58
N CYS A 482 29.32 -22.29 -17.54
CA CYS A 482 29.53 -21.02 -16.84
C CYS A 482 30.38 -20.08 -17.75
N GLY A 483 29.85 -18.90 -18.05
CA GLY A 483 30.56 -17.89 -18.84
C GLY A 483 31.83 -17.36 -18.16
N ASN A 484 32.01 -17.58 -16.85
CA ASN A 484 33.19 -17.13 -16.11
C ASN A 484 34.29 -18.23 -15.98
N CYS A 485 33.92 -19.46 -15.60
CA CYS A 485 34.90 -20.53 -15.34
C CYS A 485 34.76 -21.78 -16.22
N GLY A 486 33.76 -21.83 -17.12
CA GLY A 486 33.52 -22.96 -18.02
C GLY A 486 32.86 -24.19 -17.38
N SER A 487 32.62 -24.22 -16.07
CA SER A 487 31.97 -25.33 -15.36
C SER A 487 30.53 -25.56 -15.81
N ASP A 488 30.07 -26.81 -15.80
CA ASP A 488 28.71 -27.22 -16.07
C ASP A 488 27.86 -27.44 -14.82
N LYS A 489 28.45 -27.24 -13.63
CA LYS A 489 27.79 -27.44 -12.35
C LYS A 489 27.02 -26.17 -11.90
N PHE A 490 25.72 -26.21 -12.00
CA PHE A 490 24.82 -25.12 -11.55
C PHE A 490 23.85 -25.57 -10.48
N ILE A 491 23.52 -24.64 -9.59
CA ILE A 491 22.43 -24.77 -8.62
C ILE A 491 21.34 -23.74 -8.90
N GLN A 492 20.10 -24.11 -8.64
CA GLN A 492 19.01 -23.16 -8.56
C GLN A 492 18.88 -22.65 -7.12
N ILE A 493 18.92 -21.33 -6.94
CA ILE A 493 18.79 -20.71 -5.64
C ILE A 493 17.28 -20.54 -5.33
N GLY A 494 16.81 -21.11 -4.21
CA GLY A 494 15.42 -20.95 -3.74
C GLY A 494 14.90 -22.15 -2.94
N SER A 495 15.25 -22.26 -1.65
CA SER A 495 14.65 -23.25 -0.74
C SER A 495 13.36 -22.70 -0.10
N GLY A 496 12.33 -23.56 0.04
CA GLY A 496 11.09 -23.19 0.72
C GLY A 496 11.28 -23.06 2.25
N THR A 497 10.59 -22.14 2.90
CA THR A 497 10.62 -21.98 4.38
C THR A 497 10.20 -23.24 5.14
N GLU A 498 9.36 -24.08 4.54
CA GLU A 498 8.92 -25.36 5.12
C GLU A 498 10.07 -26.35 5.26
N LYS A 499 10.84 -26.52 4.18
CA LYS A 499 12.00 -27.43 4.19
C LYS A 499 13.03 -27.04 5.26
N ILE A 500 13.25 -25.73 5.42
CA ILE A 500 14.18 -25.21 6.44
C ILE A 500 13.62 -25.39 7.85
N GLU A 501 12.30 -25.23 8.04
CA GLU A 501 11.65 -25.51 9.32
C GLU A 501 11.76 -26.99 9.70
N GLU A 502 11.53 -27.91 8.76
CA GLU A 502 11.65 -29.35 8.95
C GLU A 502 13.08 -29.73 9.33
N GLU A 503 14.06 -29.22 8.60
CA GLU A 503 15.49 -29.44 8.88
C GLU A 503 15.89 -28.95 10.28
N LEU A 504 15.42 -27.76 10.70
CA LEU A 504 15.68 -27.26 12.06
C LEU A 504 15.04 -28.11 13.14
N LYS A 505 13.84 -28.67 12.89
CA LYS A 505 13.17 -29.57 13.84
C LYS A 505 13.88 -30.93 14.02
N GLU A 506 14.52 -31.40 12.95
CA GLU A 506 15.35 -32.61 13.01
C GLU A 506 16.63 -32.37 13.80
N ILE A 507 17.28 -31.20 13.62
CA ILE A 507 18.52 -30.84 14.31
C ILE A 507 18.27 -30.50 15.78
N PHE A 508 17.22 -29.72 16.06
CA PHE A 508 16.85 -29.28 17.41
C PHE A 508 15.55 -29.94 17.87
N TYR A 509 15.60 -31.24 18.18
CA TYR A 509 14.41 -32.02 18.51
C TYR A 509 13.61 -31.46 19.70
N ASP A 510 14.29 -30.93 20.72
CA ASP A 510 13.66 -30.25 21.88
C ASP A 510 13.42 -28.75 21.64
N GLY A 511 13.78 -28.25 20.47
CA GLY A 511 13.65 -26.84 20.10
C GLY A 511 12.19 -26.46 19.89
N LYS A 512 11.74 -25.45 20.65
CA LYS A 512 10.41 -24.87 20.46
C LYS A 512 10.46 -23.85 19.30
N ILE A 513 10.26 -24.33 18.08
CA ILE A 513 10.39 -23.58 16.85
C ILE A 513 9.03 -23.06 16.38
N VAL A 514 8.96 -21.80 15.96
CA VAL A 514 7.78 -21.21 15.32
C VAL A 514 8.15 -20.54 14.01
N ARG A 515 7.34 -20.77 12.98
CA ARG A 515 7.48 -20.15 11.66
C ARG A 515 6.47 -19.01 11.49
N ILE A 516 6.95 -17.85 10.98
CA ILE A 516 6.13 -16.72 10.61
C ILE A 516 6.35 -16.36 9.14
N ASP A 517 5.39 -16.69 8.31
CA ASP A 517 5.31 -16.25 6.90
C ASP A 517 3.86 -16.00 6.47
N SER A 518 3.67 -15.62 5.21
CA SER A 518 2.34 -15.31 4.67
C SER A 518 1.40 -16.51 4.57
N GLU A 519 1.89 -17.73 4.72
CA GLU A 519 1.10 -18.97 4.67
C GLU A 519 0.74 -19.45 6.09
N SER A 520 1.66 -19.32 7.04
CA SER A 520 1.45 -19.73 8.44
C SER A 520 0.57 -18.74 9.21
N VAL A 521 0.56 -17.46 8.84
CA VAL A 521 -0.19 -16.40 9.53
C VAL A 521 -1.25 -15.80 8.63
N LYS A 522 -2.50 -16.22 8.80
CA LYS A 522 -3.65 -15.78 7.99
C LYS A 522 -4.40 -14.61 8.60
N THR A 523 -4.42 -14.50 9.92
CA THR A 523 -5.17 -13.46 10.63
C THR A 523 -4.29 -12.60 11.53
N LYS A 524 -4.76 -11.40 11.89
CA LYS A 524 -4.08 -10.54 12.87
C LYS A 524 -3.96 -11.24 14.23
N LYS A 525 -4.98 -12.03 14.61
CA LYS A 525 -5.01 -12.75 15.88
C LYS A 525 -3.93 -13.84 15.94
N ASP A 526 -3.70 -14.56 14.82
CA ASP A 526 -2.61 -15.55 14.73
C ASP A 526 -1.27 -14.87 14.95
N TYR A 527 -1.07 -13.70 14.31
CA TYR A 527 0.15 -12.91 14.45
C TYR A 527 0.37 -12.43 15.90
N GLU A 528 -0.68 -11.91 16.55
CA GLU A 528 -0.63 -11.46 17.94
C GLU A 528 -0.39 -12.63 18.91
N ASN A 529 -1.00 -13.78 18.67
CA ASN A 529 -0.79 -14.97 19.48
C ASN A 529 0.67 -15.45 19.40
N ILE A 530 1.21 -15.59 18.17
CA ILE A 530 2.60 -16.04 17.99
C ILE A 530 3.57 -15.02 18.59
N TYR A 531 3.32 -13.73 18.43
CA TYR A 531 4.12 -12.67 19.03
C TYR A 531 4.17 -12.80 20.56
N ASN A 532 2.99 -12.94 21.19
CA ASN A 532 2.89 -13.06 22.65
C ASN A 532 3.52 -14.37 23.14
N ASP A 533 3.31 -15.47 22.43
CA ASP A 533 3.88 -16.78 22.79
C ASP A 533 5.41 -16.76 22.68
N PHE A 534 5.98 -16.11 21.66
CA PHE A 534 7.43 -15.95 21.55
C PHE A 534 7.98 -15.00 22.62
N LYS A 535 7.33 -13.86 22.85
CA LYS A 535 7.70 -12.92 23.91
C LYS A 535 7.70 -13.58 25.30
N ASN A 536 6.76 -14.49 25.55
CA ASN A 536 6.63 -15.24 26.79
C ASN A 536 7.49 -16.53 26.82
N GLN A 537 8.43 -16.67 25.87
CA GLN A 537 9.38 -17.78 25.79
C GLN A 537 8.74 -19.18 25.65
N LYS A 538 7.52 -19.26 25.11
CA LYS A 538 6.93 -20.53 24.69
C LYS A 538 7.68 -21.15 23.50
N TYR A 539 8.26 -20.27 22.68
CA TYR A 539 9.15 -20.61 21.58
C TYR A 539 10.52 -19.96 21.81
N ASN A 540 11.58 -20.66 21.44
CA ASN A 540 12.95 -20.19 21.60
C ASN A 540 13.66 -19.91 20.26
N ILE A 541 13.16 -20.48 19.15
CA ILE A 541 13.59 -20.16 17.79
C ILE A 541 12.40 -19.64 16.98
N MET A 542 12.52 -18.47 16.39
CA MET A 542 11.57 -17.93 15.45
C MET A 542 12.19 -17.90 14.06
N LEU A 543 11.59 -18.62 13.12
CA LEU A 543 11.96 -18.64 11.72
C LEU A 543 10.97 -17.82 10.89
N GLY A 544 11.45 -16.93 10.04
CA GLY A 544 10.53 -16.20 9.20
C GLY A 544 11.17 -15.34 8.14
N THR A 545 10.30 -14.63 7.39
CA THR A 545 10.73 -13.75 6.32
C THR A 545 10.97 -12.33 6.85
N GLN A 546 11.11 -11.34 5.97
CA GLN A 546 11.27 -9.92 6.33
C GLN A 546 10.25 -9.40 7.36
N ILE A 547 9.15 -10.10 7.58
CA ILE A 547 8.12 -9.72 8.56
C ILE A 547 8.69 -9.71 9.98
N ILE A 548 9.52 -10.69 10.33
CA ILE A 548 10.11 -10.78 11.68
C ILE A 548 11.26 -9.80 11.93
N ALA A 549 11.88 -9.31 10.86
CA ALA A 549 12.90 -8.26 10.96
C ALA A 549 12.31 -6.90 11.34
N LYS A 550 10.96 -6.74 11.32
CA LYS A 550 10.27 -5.45 11.42
C LYS A 550 9.28 -5.43 12.58
N GLY A 551 9.16 -4.29 13.26
CA GLY A 551 8.07 -4.00 14.20
C GLY A 551 8.07 -4.77 15.53
N PHE A 552 8.91 -5.79 15.71
CA PHE A 552 8.96 -6.59 16.94
C PHE A 552 10.02 -6.10 17.92
N HIS A 553 9.69 -6.22 19.19
CA HIS A 553 10.62 -6.00 20.30
C HIS A 553 10.65 -7.25 21.17
N PHE A 554 11.77 -7.97 21.11
CA PHE A 554 12.02 -9.16 21.90
C PHE A 554 13.27 -8.98 22.75
N PRO A 555 13.16 -8.74 24.06
CA PRO A 555 14.31 -8.46 24.93
C PRO A 555 15.30 -9.62 25.05
N ASN A 556 14.82 -10.86 24.86
CA ASN A 556 15.63 -12.08 25.03
C ASN A 556 16.28 -12.58 23.73
N VAL A 557 16.09 -11.89 22.60
CA VAL A 557 16.75 -12.24 21.34
C VAL A 557 18.18 -11.71 21.37
N THR A 558 19.15 -12.61 21.42
CA THR A 558 20.58 -12.30 21.41
C THR A 558 21.27 -12.77 20.13
N LEU A 559 20.70 -13.75 19.42
CA LEU A 559 21.22 -14.23 18.15
C LEU A 559 20.23 -13.97 17.01
N VAL A 560 20.75 -13.38 15.92
CA VAL A 560 20.04 -13.24 14.65
C VAL A 560 20.85 -13.95 13.56
N GLY A 561 20.26 -14.95 12.91
CA GLY A 561 20.87 -15.66 11.78
C GLY A 561 20.19 -15.28 10.47
N ILE A 562 20.97 -14.86 9.49
CA ILE A 562 20.53 -14.67 8.10
C ILE A 562 20.92 -15.95 7.33
N VAL A 563 19.94 -16.80 7.04
CA VAL A 563 20.20 -18.16 6.52
C VAL A 563 20.80 -18.14 5.11
N ASN A 564 20.38 -17.20 4.26
CA ASN A 564 20.97 -17.01 2.96
C ASN A 564 20.73 -15.57 2.46
N SER A 565 21.76 -14.75 2.44
CA SER A 565 21.68 -13.34 2.00
C SER A 565 21.66 -13.20 0.48
N ASP A 566 22.19 -14.18 -0.26
CA ASP A 566 22.37 -14.12 -1.72
C ASP A 566 21.04 -14.09 -2.49
N ILE A 567 19.98 -14.65 -1.92
CA ILE A 567 18.66 -14.67 -2.55
C ILE A 567 18.14 -13.25 -2.81
N ILE A 568 18.31 -12.33 -1.85
CA ILE A 568 17.90 -10.92 -2.03
C ILE A 568 18.92 -10.19 -2.86
N LEU A 569 20.19 -10.41 -2.57
CA LEU A 569 21.30 -9.71 -3.18
C LEU A 569 21.31 -9.87 -4.70
N ASN A 570 20.99 -11.08 -5.17
CA ASN A 570 20.94 -11.42 -6.59
C ASN A 570 19.55 -11.31 -7.21
N PHE A 571 18.58 -10.72 -6.46
CA PHE A 571 17.25 -10.47 -7.02
C PHE A 571 17.36 -9.60 -8.28
N PRO A 572 16.63 -9.89 -9.38
CA PRO A 572 16.76 -9.17 -10.64
C PRO A 572 16.09 -7.78 -10.59
N ASP A 573 16.57 -6.94 -9.70
CA ASP A 573 16.16 -5.54 -9.50
C ASP A 573 17.39 -4.71 -9.14
N PHE A 574 17.53 -3.51 -9.73
CA PHE A 574 18.67 -2.64 -9.44
C PHE A 574 18.71 -2.18 -7.97
N ARG A 575 17.60 -2.29 -7.25
CA ARG A 575 17.53 -2.02 -5.81
C ARG A 575 17.87 -3.22 -4.92
N ALA A 576 18.26 -4.36 -5.52
CA ALA A 576 18.51 -5.59 -4.77
C ALA A 576 19.54 -5.37 -3.64
N GLY A 577 20.66 -4.73 -3.98
CA GLY A 577 21.70 -4.41 -2.99
C GLY A 577 21.20 -3.46 -1.89
N GLU A 578 20.52 -2.38 -2.24
CA GLU A 578 19.93 -1.44 -1.26
C GLU A 578 18.96 -2.15 -0.32
N LYS A 579 18.05 -2.98 -0.87
CA LYS A 579 17.09 -3.75 -0.05
C LYS A 579 17.76 -4.79 0.85
N THR A 580 18.85 -5.39 0.37
CA THR A 580 19.64 -6.32 1.18
C THR A 580 20.30 -5.58 2.34
N PHE A 581 20.97 -4.47 2.06
CA PHE A 581 21.58 -3.63 3.10
C PHE A 581 20.55 -3.23 4.17
N GLN A 582 19.40 -2.72 3.73
CA GLN A 582 18.31 -2.32 4.64
C GLN A 582 17.82 -3.48 5.51
N LEU A 583 17.62 -4.66 4.92
CA LEU A 583 17.19 -5.84 5.68
C LEU A 583 18.23 -6.29 6.69
N LEU A 584 19.49 -6.37 6.30
CA LEU A 584 20.57 -6.82 7.18
C LEU A 584 20.72 -5.89 8.39
N VAL A 585 20.76 -4.57 8.17
CA VAL A 585 20.85 -3.57 9.25
C VAL A 585 19.62 -3.59 10.17
N GLN A 586 18.41 -3.73 9.61
CA GLN A 586 17.19 -3.83 10.41
C GLN A 586 17.15 -5.10 11.24
N SER A 587 17.60 -6.21 10.67
CA SER A 587 17.68 -7.50 11.33
C SER A 587 18.67 -7.46 12.48
N ALA A 588 19.84 -6.87 12.26
CA ALA A 588 20.85 -6.66 13.29
C ALA A 588 20.32 -5.81 14.46
N GLY A 589 19.49 -4.82 14.16
CA GLY A 589 18.82 -4.03 15.18
C GLY A 589 17.85 -4.82 16.07
N ARG A 590 17.64 -6.12 15.85
CA ARG A 590 16.85 -7.01 16.70
C ARG A 590 17.70 -7.78 17.72
N ALA A 591 18.97 -8.01 17.43
CA ALA A 591 19.91 -8.68 18.33
C ALA A 591 20.38 -7.73 19.44
N GLY A 592 20.43 -8.24 20.66
CA GLY A 592 21.05 -7.54 21.79
C GLY A 592 20.34 -6.22 22.14
N ARG A 593 19.19 -6.32 22.75
CA ARG A 593 18.46 -5.18 23.31
C ARG A 593 18.51 -5.24 24.83
N ALA A 594 18.47 -4.10 25.47
CA ALA A 594 18.73 -3.90 26.88
C ALA A 594 20.24 -4.12 27.23
N GLU A 595 20.54 -4.88 28.25
CA GLU A 595 21.91 -5.10 28.76
C GLU A 595 22.65 -6.28 28.08
N LYS A 596 21.97 -7.03 27.18
CA LYS A 596 22.54 -8.23 26.56
C LYS A 596 23.27 -7.89 25.26
N GLU A 597 24.45 -8.45 25.08
CA GLU A 597 25.20 -8.37 23.84
C GLU A 597 24.50 -9.20 22.75
N GLY A 598 24.40 -8.65 21.56
CA GLY A 598 23.78 -9.30 20.43
C GLY A 598 24.80 -9.78 19.43
N LYS A 599 24.51 -10.91 18.77
CA LYS A 599 25.31 -11.45 17.68
C LYS A 599 24.46 -11.63 16.43
N VAL A 600 25.03 -11.30 15.27
CA VAL A 600 24.40 -11.46 13.96
C VAL A 600 25.29 -12.31 13.08
N ILE A 601 24.77 -13.43 12.61
CA ILE A 601 25.46 -14.31 11.68
C ILE A 601 24.84 -14.19 10.30
N ILE A 602 25.67 -13.86 9.32
CA ILE A 602 25.27 -13.71 7.92
C ILE A 602 25.90 -14.84 7.10
N GLN A 603 25.08 -15.79 6.66
CA GLN A 603 25.54 -16.81 5.74
C GLN A 603 25.40 -16.31 4.30
N THR A 604 26.47 -16.47 3.51
CA THR A 604 26.54 -16.01 2.12
C THR A 604 27.48 -16.90 1.30
N PHE A 605 27.30 -16.92 0.01
CA PHE A 605 28.24 -17.52 -0.92
C PHE A 605 29.26 -16.52 -1.47
N ASN A 606 29.21 -15.25 -1.05
CA ASN A 606 30.12 -14.21 -1.49
C ASN A 606 30.38 -13.23 -0.35
N GLU A 607 31.28 -13.56 0.54
CA GLU A 607 31.66 -12.76 1.70
C GLU A 607 32.30 -11.42 1.31
N GLU A 608 32.97 -11.37 0.16
CA GLU A 608 33.60 -10.16 -0.37
C GLU A 608 32.59 -9.18 -0.98
N ASN A 609 31.30 -9.54 -0.99
CA ASN A 609 30.28 -8.67 -1.54
C ASN A 609 30.23 -7.33 -0.82
N GLU A 610 30.30 -6.24 -1.57
CA GLU A 610 30.32 -4.87 -1.06
C GLU A 610 29.16 -4.54 -0.13
N VAL A 611 27.95 -5.08 -0.41
CA VAL A 611 26.75 -4.86 0.43
C VAL A 611 26.95 -5.47 1.81
N ILE A 612 27.50 -6.70 1.84
CA ILE A 612 27.74 -7.43 3.09
C ILE A 612 28.84 -6.71 3.87
N ARG A 613 29.98 -6.42 3.26
CA ARG A 613 31.10 -5.70 3.90
C ARG A 613 30.63 -4.38 4.51
N LYS A 614 29.92 -3.55 3.72
CA LYS A 614 29.42 -2.27 4.18
C LYS A 614 28.35 -2.39 5.27
N THR A 615 27.60 -3.51 5.30
CA THR A 615 26.68 -3.81 6.42
C THR A 615 27.45 -4.10 7.71
N VAL A 616 28.49 -4.94 7.65
CA VAL A 616 29.34 -5.28 8.81
C VAL A 616 30.05 -4.03 9.34
N GLU A 617 30.58 -3.20 8.46
CA GLU A 617 31.22 -1.90 8.78
C GLU A 617 30.20 -0.86 9.29
N ASN A 618 28.90 -1.12 9.22
CA ASN A 618 27.82 -0.14 9.48
C ASN A 618 27.98 1.15 8.65
N ASP A 619 28.56 1.04 7.45
CA ASP A 619 28.91 2.16 6.55
C ASP A 619 27.83 2.39 5.50
N TYR A 620 26.69 2.93 5.91
CA TYR A 620 25.61 3.33 5.00
C TYR A 620 26.08 4.37 3.97
N GLU A 621 26.90 5.34 4.38
CA GLU A 621 27.30 6.43 3.49
C GLU A 621 28.29 5.99 2.42
N GLY A 622 29.24 5.13 2.77
CA GLY A 622 30.18 4.55 1.81
C GLY A 622 29.46 3.69 0.76
N TYR A 623 28.48 2.86 1.20
CA TYR A 623 27.66 2.08 0.29
C TYR A 623 26.80 2.99 -0.61
N PHE A 624 26.13 3.99 -0.04
CA PHE A 624 25.36 4.96 -0.82
C PHE A 624 26.19 5.63 -1.92
N LYS A 625 27.40 6.09 -1.62
CA LYS A 625 28.27 6.77 -2.62
C LYS A 625 28.55 5.86 -3.82
N LYS A 626 28.97 4.62 -3.57
CA LYS A 626 29.25 3.64 -4.64
C LYS A 626 28.01 3.32 -5.48
N GLU A 627 26.90 3.06 -4.82
CA GLU A 627 25.65 2.75 -5.51
C GLU A 627 25.18 3.94 -6.38
N MET A 628 25.37 5.17 -5.89
CA MET A 628 25.01 6.37 -6.67
C MET A 628 25.85 6.54 -7.93
N GLU A 629 27.12 6.16 -7.93
CA GLU A 629 27.96 6.15 -9.13
C GLU A 629 27.41 5.20 -10.18
N ILE A 630 27.04 3.97 -9.77
CA ILE A 630 26.46 2.97 -10.65
C ILE A 630 25.10 3.46 -11.21
N ARG A 631 24.22 3.98 -10.35
CA ARG A 631 22.91 4.49 -10.77
C ARG A 631 23.02 5.69 -11.72
N LYS A 632 24.01 6.55 -11.51
CA LYS A 632 24.31 7.67 -12.40
C LYS A 632 24.77 7.18 -13.78
N LEU A 633 25.71 6.23 -13.79
CA LEU A 633 26.23 5.63 -15.03
C LEU A 633 25.11 4.96 -15.84
N LEU A 634 24.23 4.23 -15.15
CA LEU A 634 23.17 3.43 -15.78
C LEU A 634 21.84 4.20 -15.93
N ASN A 635 21.78 5.47 -15.54
CA ASN A 635 20.58 6.30 -15.55
C ASN A 635 19.39 5.66 -14.78
N TYR A 636 19.66 5.10 -13.59
CA TYR A 636 18.63 4.64 -12.66
C TYR A 636 18.18 5.76 -11.71
N PRO A 637 17.00 5.65 -11.08
CA PRO A 637 16.61 6.57 -10.01
C PRO A 637 17.67 6.69 -8.90
N PRO A 638 17.99 7.92 -8.44
CA PRO A 638 17.27 9.17 -8.62
C PRO A 638 17.64 9.98 -9.88
N TYR A 639 18.59 9.55 -10.70
CA TYR A 639 19.04 10.29 -11.89
C TYR A 639 18.06 10.14 -13.05
N GLY A 640 17.64 8.93 -13.34
CA GLY A 640 16.61 8.60 -14.33
C GLY A 640 15.23 8.38 -13.69
N ARG A 641 14.27 8.04 -14.55
CA ARG A 641 12.91 7.68 -14.18
C ARG A 641 12.49 6.40 -14.91
N LEU A 642 11.59 5.67 -14.27
CA LEU A 642 11.08 4.40 -14.80
C LEU A 642 9.55 4.45 -14.93
N ILE A 643 9.03 3.86 -16.00
CA ILE A 643 7.61 3.58 -16.17
C ILE A 643 7.47 2.15 -16.70
N ILE A 644 6.53 1.39 -16.15
CA ILE A 644 6.12 0.10 -16.67
C ILE A 644 4.69 0.20 -17.17
N ILE A 645 4.45 -0.21 -18.42
CA ILE A 645 3.11 -0.34 -18.99
C ILE A 645 2.80 -1.83 -19.08
N ILE A 646 1.70 -2.24 -18.48
CA ILE A 646 1.21 -3.63 -18.50
C ILE A 646 -0.07 -3.66 -19.31
N LEU A 647 -0.06 -4.44 -20.39
CA LEU A 647 -1.24 -4.76 -21.19
C LEU A 647 -1.67 -6.20 -20.86
N SER A 648 -2.94 -6.40 -20.55
CA SER A 648 -3.42 -7.70 -20.12
C SER A 648 -4.79 -8.06 -20.70
N SER A 649 -4.98 -9.37 -21.01
CA SER A 649 -6.23 -9.95 -21.51
C SER A 649 -6.56 -11.27 -20.82
N ASN A 650 -7.83 -11.63 -20.80
CA ASN A 650 -8.26 -12.96 -20.41
C ASN A 650 -7.97 -14.01 -21.51
N GLU A 651 -7.82 -13.55 -22.75
CA GLU A 651 -7.51 -14.34 -23.94
C GLU A 651 -6.03 -14.16 -24.27
N GLU A 652 -5.34 -15.28 -24.54
CA GLU A 652 -3.93 -15.26 -24.95
C GLU A 652 -3.79 -14.99 -26.45
N THR A 653 -4.70 -15.59 -27.24
CA THR A 653 -4.69 -15.50 -28.70
C THR A 653 -4.86 -14.03 -29.16
N GLY A 654 -3.99 -13.58 -30.05
CA GLY A 654 -4.00 -12.21 -30.58
C GLY A 654 -3.57 -11.11 -29.61
N LEU A 655 -3.21 -11.46 -28.35
CA LEU A 655 -2.77 -10.44 -27.37
C LEU A 655 -1.48 -9.75 -27.81
N GLU A 656 -0.52 -10.51 -28.32
CA GLU A 656 0.79 -9.96 -28.75
C GLU A 656 0.63 -8.93 -29.88
N GLU A 657 -0.21 -9.22 -30.87
CA GLU A 657 -0.50 -8.32 -31.98
C GLU A 657 -1.12 -7.00 -31.48
N LYS A 658 -2.11 -7.09 -30.61
CA LYS A 658 -2.76 -5.94 -29.97
C LYS A 658 -1.77 -5.11 -29.17
N VAL A 659 -0.88 -5.74 -28.44
CA VAL A 659 0.19 -5.08 -27.69
C VAL A 659 1.17 -4.37 -28.62
N LYS A 660 1.53 -4.99 -29.76
CA LYS A 660 2.38 -4.36 -30.80
C LYS A 660 1.73 -3.13 -31.42
N ILE A 661 0.40 -3.13 -31.63
CA ILE A 661 -0.34 -1.95 -32.10
C ILE A 661 -0.18 -0.79 -31.10
N PHE A 662 -0.39 -1.04 -29.80
CA PHE A 662 -0.18 -0.04 -28.76
C PHE A 662 1.25 0.50 -28.76
N TYR A 663 2.23 -0.38 -28.80
CA TYR A 663 3.64 -0.06 -28.80
C TYR A 663 4.03 0.80 -30.00
N ASN A 664 3.68 0.38 -31.22
CA ASN A 664 4.00 1.12 -32.46
C ASN A 664 3.42 2.53 -32.46
N LYS A 665 2.16 2.69 -32.00
CA LYS A 665 1.51 3.99 -31.85
C LYS A 665 2.24 4.87 -30.82
N MET A 666 2.67 4.28 -29.71
CA MET A 666 3.45 5.00 -28.70
C MET A 666 4.81 5.40 -29.23
N MET A 667 5.53 4.50 -29.91
CA MET A 667 6.86 4.75 -30.45
C MET A 667 6.86 5.80 -31.55
N SER A 668 5.82 5.86 -32.39
CA SER A 668 5.69 6.91 -33.42
C SER A 668 5.66 8.30 -32.79
N LEU A 669 4.95 8.46 -31.65
CA LEU A 669 4.90 9.73 -30.92
C LEU A 669 6.18 10.01 -30.12
N ILE A 670 6.79 8.98 -29.55
CA ILE A 670 8.04 9.12 -28.79
C ILE A 670 9.17 9.59 -29.71
N ASN A 671 9.36 8.94 -30.85
CA ASN A 671 10.42 9.25 -31.80
C ASN A 671 10.36 10.70 -32.35
N THR A 672 9.14 11.28 -32.39
CA THR A 672 8.95 12.66 -32.83
C THR A 672 9.19 13.69 -31.72
N LYS A 673 8.94 13.34 -30.46
CA LYS A 673 8.85 14.32 -29.35
C LYS A 673 9.94 14.16 -28.28
N VAL A 674 10.61 13.03 -28.23
CA VAL A 674 11.61 12.69 -27.19
C VAL A 674 12.90 12.23 -27.85
N LYS A 675 14.02 12.84 -27.49
CA LYS A 675 15.35 12.37 -27.84
C LYS A 675 15.90 11.60 -26.65
N PHE A 676 16.13 10.32 -26.84
CA PHE A 676 16.82 9.48 -25.84
C PHE A 676 18.35 9.64 -25.95
N VAL A 677 18.98 9.62 -24.81
CA VAL A 677 20.44 9.59 -24.69
C VAL A 677 20.91 8.20 -24.25
N LYS A 678 22.22 8.02 -24.12
CA LYS A 678 22.81 6.74 -23.67
C LYS A 678 22.13 6.24 -22.38
N ASN A 679 21.79 4.95 -22.33
CA ASN A 679 21.10 4.28 -21.23
C ASN A 679 19.64 4.68 -21.01
N GLU A 680 19.03 5.38 -21.96
CA GLU A 680 17.57 5.62 -22.03
C GLU A 680 16.98 4.75 -23.13
N PHE A 681 15.84 4.12 -22.86
CA PHE A 681 15.21 3.26 -23.87
C PHE A 681 13.73 2.99 -23.56
N VAL A 682 13.03 2.54 -24.56
CA VAL A 682 11.74 1.86 -24.47
C VAL A 682 11.95 0.43 -24.93
N SER A 683 11.65 -0.55 -24.08
CA SER A 683 11.76 -1.96 -24.47
C SER A 683 10.69 -2.29 -25.51
N GLU A 684 10.95 -3.24 -26.38
CA GLU A 684 9.87 -3.92 -27.07
C GLU A 684 8.92 -4.58 -26.07
N PRO A 685 7.66 -4.86 -26.47
CA PRO A 685 6.76 -5.60 -25.64
C PRO A 685 7.24 -7.03 -25.39
N PHE A 686 7.28 -7.48 -24.16
CA PHE A 686 7.64 -8.84 -23.80
C PHE A 686 6.70 -9.41 -22.73
N LYS A 687 6.65 -10.74 -22.61
CA LYS A 687 5.85 -11.41 -21.59
C LYS A 687 6.30 -10.98 -20.21
N ALA A 688 5.35 -10.54 -19.37
CA ALA A 688 5.68 -10.14 -18.00
C ALA A 688 6.32 -11.33 -17.24
N PRO A 689 7.19 -11.09 -16.22
CA PRO A 689 7.84 -12.14 -15.45
C PRO A 689 6.86 -13.16 -14.86
N ILE A 690 5.71 -12.69 -14.39
CA ILE A 690 4.59 -13.55 -14.08
C ILE A 690 3.57 -13.36 -15.20
N TYR A 691 3.62 -14.23 -16.20
CA TYR A 691 2.87 -14.10 -17.44
C TYR A 691 1.35 -14.12 -17.24
N ARG A 692 0.85 -14.90 -16.26
CA ARG A 692 -0.60 -15.04 -15.99
C ARG A 692 -0.93 -14.80 -14.52
N ILE A 693 -1.76 -13.78 -14.24
CA ILE A 693 -2.26 -13.47 -12.89
C ILE A 693 -3.78 -13.28 -12.97
N ASN A 694 -4.54 -13.89 -12.05
CA ASN A 694 -5.99 -13.78 -11.98
C ASN A 694 -6.67 -14.06 -13.33
N LYS A 695 -6.26 -15.14 -13.99
CA LYS A 695 -6.74 -15.58 -15.32
C LYS A 695 -6.45 -14.59 -16.45
N ARG A 696 -5.55 -13.60 -16.27
CA ARG A 696 -5.16 -12.63 -17.31
C ARG A 696 -3.73 -12.85 -17.72
N TYR A 697 -3.49 -12.96 -19.03
CA TYR A 697 -2.17 -12.97 -19.66
C TYR A 697 -1.64 -11.55 -19.73
N ARG A 698 -0.32 -11.36 -19.56
CA ARG A 698 0.29 -10.05 -19.35
C ARG A 698 1.52 -9.86 -20.23
N TYR A 699 1.54 -8.77 -20.98
CA TYR A 699 2.73 -8.22 -21.61
C TYR A 699 3.12 -6.93 -20.92
N GLN A 700 4.41 -6.63 -20.92
CA GLN A 700 4.92 -5.38 -20.39
C GLN A 700 5.83 -4.65 -21.36
N ILE A 701 5.85 -3.32 -21.23
CA ILE A 701 6.76 -2.41 -21.89
C ILE A 701 7.45 -1.63 -20.78
N PHE A 702 8.77 -1.61 -20.81
CA PHE A 702 9.60 -0.92 -19.83
C PHE A 702 10.17 0.35 -20.45
N ILE A 703 10.07 1.48 -19.75
CA ILE A 703 10.56 2.78 -20.21
C ILE A 703 11.53 3.33 -19.19
N LYS A 704 12.77 3.57 -19.58
CA LYS A 704 13.80 4.24 -18.79
C LYS A 704 14.22 5.52 -19.49
N PHE A 705 14.18 6.65 -18.78
CA PHE A 705 14.34 7.97 -19.39
C PHE A 705 14.82 9.01 -18.40
N ASN A 706 15.36 10.11 -18.92
CA ASN A 706 15.80 11.25 -18.12
C ASN A 706 14.63 11.94 -17.42
N ARG A 707 14.86 12.36 -16.20
CA ARG A 707 13.86 13.03 -15.33
C ARG A 707 13.12 14.18 -16.03
N ASN A 708 13.78 14.93 -16.88
CA ASN A 708 13.19 16.07 -17.60
C ASN A 708 12.10 15.68 -18.62
N ASN A 709 12.09 14.43 -19.06
CA ASN A 709 11.14 13.94 -20.07
C ASN A 709 9.83 13.38 -19.47
N ILE A 710 9.67 13.37 -18.14
CA ILE A 710 8.53 12.74 -17.46
C ILE A 710 7.17 13.24 -17.97
N THR A 711 7.00 14.56 -18.08
CA THR A 711 5.73 15.17 -18.53
C THR A 711 5.43 14.79 -19.97
N LYS A 712 6.43 14.86 -20.87
CA LYS A 712 6.29 14.51 -22.29
C LYS A 712 5.87 13.05 -22.46
N ILE A 713 6.58 12.13 -21.81
CA ILE A 713 6.32 10.69 -21.90
C ILE A 713 4.95 10.34 -21.33
N LYS A 714 4.59 10.90 -20.17
CA LYS A 714 3.25 10.70 -19.59
C LYS A 714 2.13 11.20 -20.50
N ASN A 715 2.30 12.37 -21.13
CA ASN A 715 1.32 12.89 -22.07
C ASN A 715 1.18 11.99 -23.30
N ILE A 716 2.29 11.47 -23.83
CA ILE A 716 2.25 10.50 -24.93
C ILE A 716 1.48 9.25 -24.52
N ILE A 717 1.81 8.65 -23.38
CA ILE A 717 1.12 7.46 -22.87
C ILE A 717 -0.38 7.74 -22.69
N LYS A 718 -0.75 8.89 -22.12
CA LYS A 718 -2.15 9.30 -21.94
C LYS A 718 -2.88 9.42 -23.27
N THR A 719 -2.25 10.04 -24.27
CA THR A 719 -2.80 10.17 -25.63
C THR A 719 -3.02 8.80 -26.28
N VAL A 720 -2.03 7.91 -26.17
CA VAL A 720 -2.17 6.56 -26.72
C VAL A 720 -3.26 5.77 -26.01
N MET A 721 -3.32 5.81 -24.66
CA MET A 721 -4.36 5.15 -23.88
C MET A 721 -5.76 5.63 -24.24
N SER A 722 -5.96 6.94 -24.46
CA SER A 722 -7.27 7.50 -24.81
C SER A 722 -7.74 7.12 -26.21
N SER A 723 -6.83 6.84 -27.11
CA SER A 723 -7.11 6.47 -28.51
C SER A 723 -6.97 4.96 -28.80
N TYR A 724 -6.69 4.15 -27.76
CA TYR A 724 -6.53 2.71 -27.86
C TYR A 724 -7.83 2.00 -27.44
N ASN A 725 -8.61 1.54 -28.42
CA ASN A 725 -9.96 1.00 -28.23
C ASN A 725 -10.04 -0.51 -28.43
N GLU A 726 -8.96 -1.24 -28.19
CA GLU A 726 -8.96 -2.70 -28.30
C GLU A 726 -9.83 -3.36 -27.22
N LYS A 727 -10.85 -4.10 -27.66
CA LYS A 727 -11.76 -4.82 -26.76
C LYS A 727 -10.95 -5.87 -25.97
N ASN A 728 -11.34 -6.09 -24.72
CA ASN A 728 -10.77 -7.08 -23.80
C ASN A 728 -9.33 -6.80 -23.36
N ILE A 729 -8.69 -5.69 -23.76
CA ILE A 729 -7.37 -5.28 -23.28
C ILE A 729 -7.49 -4.29 -22.13
N ARG A 730 -6.84 -4.60 -21.03
CA ARG A 730 -6.65 -3.67 -19.90
C ARG A 730 -5.23 -3.14 -19.94
N VAL A 731 -5.10 -1.82 -20.05
CA VAL A 731 -3.82 -1.11 -19.93
C VAL A 731 -3.67 -0.61 -18.49
N SER A 732 -2.53 -0.86 -17.87
CA SER A 732 -2.17 -0.38 -16.54
C SER A 732 -0.77 0.22 -16.59
N VAL A 733 -0.61 1.40 -16.02
CA VAL A 733 0.68 2.10 -16.00
C VAL A 733 1.18 2.19 -14.58
N ASP A 734 2.45 1.88 -14.37
CA ASP A 734 3.16 2.09 -13.12
C ASP A 734 4.24 3.14 -13.31
N VAL A 735 4.00 4.32 -12.74
CA VAL A 735 4.96 5.43 -12.72
C VAL A 735 5.80 5.30 -11.46
N ASP A 736 7.13 5.31 -11.61
CA ASP A 736 8.09 5.07 -10.54
C ASP A 736 7.86 3.74 -9.83
N PRO A 737 7.97 2.61 -10.54
CA PRO A 737 7.81 1.29 -9.95
C PRO A 737 8.92 1.04 -8.91
N ILE A 738 8.55 0.34 -7.84
CA ILE A 738 9.50 -0.12 -6.81
C ILE A 738 9.97 -1.56 -7.04
N SER A 739 9.32 -2.26 -7.96
CA SER A 739 9.68 -3.59 -8.45
C SER A 739 9.18 -3.76 -9.86
N VAL A 740 9.83 -4.62 -10.62
CA VAL A 740 9.45 -4.96 -12.00
C VAL A 740 8.75 -6.32 -12.11
N LEU A 741 8.57 -7.02 -11.00
CA LEU A 741 7.91 -8.33 -10.93
C LEU A 741 6.40 -8.25 -10.69
#